data_fcf1cb04d83f9e93657e648c00dd0f54
#
_entry.id   fcf1cb04d83f9e93657e648c00dd0f54
#
_cell.length_a   1.000
_cell.length_b   1.000
_cell.length_c   1.000
_cell.angle_alpha   90.00
_cell.angle_beta   90.00
_cell.angle_gamma   90.00
#
_symmetry.space_group_name_H-M   'P 1'
#
loop_
_entity.id
_entity.type
_entity.pdbx_description
1 polymer ?
#
loop_
_entity_poly.entity_id
_entity_poly.type
_entity_poly.pdbx_seq_one_letter_code
_entity_poly.pdbx_strand_id
1 'polypeptide(L)'
;MRRLILLFLTLCPLALRAERASSFVNTISGEGDNLPPRYVMPLLSNGDISIHFDVQGTQTISSYAKGVDGVLWEGRRLSDLGPLLSFGHYLQSVSYGGRQWEKPDTWTQTLDTRNAEMICENGYGDALSVKTEIIVHAAHDIVAIRKTFSALKPLPGPVSFKFRYDLSSRPDGFSLPRRMFFTPRWDAGDRSLDIDYTAYGYLDYNGRISLLADRPVTADESLEGLGLSLDVNPRPGEPVSVTIFLLYSDNLATQDFASEIQTFKQLVRSEGYDGLANLHRKIWDDWWSRAEIDIPDEILERAYVGGIYELLTNATKWSFPVGIGPWEGRFFAFDETCCYLGLASSNHLDIARRAPEFRKKTLPHAKSRTANTGARYSWESLEDGKEGARSGYWHDHIFHMSHVATAAWTQYLYTNDLAYLKEVAFPVMKECARFFLLHECVEHPDGSMTIAAVTDLERLGPVKKNPFFTSCGAIYTFESTVKAARILGLEDGLFERFSDAAARLRKTLPNDGEKYIPYPGCKVNSIAVVTGMYPYPVLSTDDPLERKAILHFYDERYTAGNMYAIGSGLCPWYAAWIASALANYGDRDKSLSLLQEAASQIGYFSEHFEINEKDVIRNPWFTTAAGNYVHALDQTLLLNREDDVFVCYSAPVEWKDYSFTLPCYGNMTARVEVRKGRLVRCDISRNSWSDTSAGKTFWIPDYLMTPKSIGKTALPLMEKVDGYYKFTVSLSDGETLSLI
;
A
#
# COMPACT_ATOMS: atom_id res chain seq x y z
N MET A 1 1.08 -23.19 45.46
CA MET A 1 0.71 -23.62 44.11
C MET A 1 -0.03 -22.57 43.28
N ARG A 2 -0.77 -21.58 43.81
CA ARG A 2 -1.48 -20.52 43.02
C ARG A 2 -0.59 -19.39 42.47
N ARG A 3 0.62 -19.19 42.99
CA ARG A 3 1.53 -18.12 42.49
C ARG A 3 2.44 -18.53 41.33
N LEU A 4 2.63 -19.84 41.07
CA LEU A 4 3.44 -20.31 39.93
C LEU A 4 2.66 -20.34 38.60
N ILE A 5 1.32 -20.47 38.65
CA ILE A 5 0.47 -20.49 37.43
C ILE A 5 0.30 -19.10 36.83
N LEU A 6 0.38 -18.05 37.65
CA LEU A 6 0.30 -16.65 37.12
C LEU A 6 1.58 -16.20 36.41
N LEU A 7 2.76 -16.81 36.74
CA LEU A 7 4.03 -16.44 36.09
C LEU A 7 4.17 -17.07 34.69
N PHE A 8 3.57 -18.24 34.46
CA PHE A 8 3.61 -18.90 33.14
C PHE A 8 2.67 -18.27 32.10
N LEU A 9 1.57 -17.66 32.54
CA LEU A 9 0.61 -16.98 31.65
C LEU A 9 1.07 -15.57 31.21
N THR A 10 2.02 -14.96 31.95
CA THR A 10 2.60 -13.66 31.60
C THR A 10 3.87 -13.74 30.77
N LEU A 11 4.55 -14.89 30.72
CA LEU A 11 5.76 -15.08 29.91
C LEU A 11 5.45 -15.40 28.42
N CYS A 12 4.32 -16.06 28.14
CA CYS A 12 3.93 -16.39 26.76
C CYS A 12 3.61 -15.15 25.89
N PRO A 13 2.86 -14.14 26.36
CA PRO A 13 2.64 -12.93 25.56
C PRO A 13 3.88 -12.02 25.45
N LEU A 14 4.85 -12.14 26.35
CA LEU A 14 6.11 -11.39 26.26
C LEU A 14 7.08 -12.00 25.24
N ALA A 15 7.15 -13.31 25.11
CA ALA A 15 7.93 -13.98 24.09
C ALA A 15 7.36 -13.76 22.68
N LEU A 16 6.04 -13.89 22.51
CA LEU A 16 5.34 -13.55 21.26
C LEU A 16 5.49 -12.07 20.86
N ARG A 17 5.50 -11.17 21.84
CA ARG A 17 5.79 -9.74 21.58
C ARG A 17 7.25 -9.48 21.17
N ALA A 18 8.20 -10.28 21.65
CA ALA A 18 9.62 -10.13 21.29
C ALA A 18 9.90 -10.66 19.86
N GLU A 19 9.28 -11.77 19.45
CA GLU A 19 9.37 -12.30 18.08
C GLU A 19 8.70 -11.34 17.07
N ARG A 20 7.53 -10.81 17.39
CA ARG A 20 6.88 -9.76 16.58
C ARG A 20 7.71 -8.47 16.45
N ALA A 21 8.49 -8.11 17.46
CA ALA A 21 9.36 -6.94 17.38
C ALA A 21 10.39 -7.07 16.25
N SER A 22 10.84 -8.29 15.91
CA SER A 22 11.82 -8.52 14.86
C SER A 22 11.31 -8.22 13.46
N SER A 23 10.03 -8.51 13.16
CA SER A 23 9.44 -8.28 11.83
C SER A 23 9.22 -6.79 11.52
N PHE A 24 9.14 -5.93 12.55
CA PHE A 24 8.96 -4.49 12.42
C PHE A 24 10.26 -3.70 12.31
N VAL A 25 11.39 -4.25 12.72
CA VAL A 25 12.65 -3.51 12.85
C VAL A 25 13.69 -4.06 11.88
N ASN A 26 14.06 -3.26 10.90
CA ASN A 26 15.01 -3.61 9.86
C ASN A 26 16.27 -2.76 10.00
N THR A 27 17.43 -3.40 10.21
CA THR A 27 18.70 -2.71 10.48
C THR A 27 19.80 -3.16 9.53
N ILE A 28 20.55 -2.19 9.01
CA ILE A 28 21.78 -2.41 8.25
C ILE A 28 22.91 -1.54 8.81
N SER A 29 24.14 -1.88 8.53
CA SER A 29 25.32 -1.12 8.96
C SER A 29 26.44 -1.17 7.92
N GLY A 30 27.35 -0.21 7.98
CA GLY A 30 28.49 -0.10 7.06
C GLY A 30 29.49 0.96 7.45
N GLU A 31 30.43 1.21 6.55
CA GLU A 31 31.53 2.16 6.74
C GLU A 31 31.65 3.08 5.51
N GLY A 32 31.81 4.38 5.74
CA GLY A 32 31.97 5.40 4.70
C GLY A 32 30.85 5.35 3.67
N ASP A 33 31.23 5.28 2.39
CA ASP A 33 30.30 5.20 1.24
C ASP A 33 29.96 3.76 0.82
N ASN A 34 30.36 2.76 1.62
CA ASN A 34 30.13 1.35 1.30
C ASN A 34 28.68 0.95 1.62
N LEU A 35 27.77 1.31 0.73
CA LEU A 35 26.39 0.85 0.80
C LEU A 35 26.31 -0.62 0.38
N PRO A 36 25.45 -1.44 1.02
CA PRO A 36 25.26 -2.82 0.60
C PRO A 36 24.71 -2.87 -0.84
N PRO A 37 25.03 -3.95 -1.60
CA PRO A 37 24.49 -4.12 -2.94
C PRO A 37 22.96 -4.02 -2.93
N ARG A 38 22.39 -3.29 -3.91
CA ARG A 38 20.93 -3.13 -4.06
C ARG A 38 20.28 -2.33 -2.91
N TYR A 39 21.05 -1.51 -2.22
CA TYR A 39 20.52 -0.61 -1.19
C TYR A 39 19.52 0.39 -1.80
N VAL A 40 18.39 0.50 -1.14
CA VAL A 40 17.38 1.53 -1.39
C VAL A 40 17.17 2.31 -0.10
N MET A 41 17.09 3.63 -0.19
CA MET A 41 16.81 4.46 0.97
C MET A 41 15.43 4.14 1.55
N PRO A 42 15.29 4.01 2.89
CA PRO A 42 13.99 3.86 3.53
C PRO A 42 13.12 5.10 3.29
N LEU A 43 11.81 4.83 3.14
CA LEU A 43 10.78 5.84 2.94
C LEU A 43 10.13 6.19 4.28
N LEU A 44 10.04 7.48 4.58
CA LEU A 44 9.12 8.03 5.56
C LEU A 44 8.11 8.95 4.86
N SER A 45 6.82 8.75 5.13
CA SER A 45 5.76 9.50 4.48
C SER A 45 4.48 9.48 5.33
N ASN A 46 3.64 10.49 5.13
CA ASN A 46 2.28 10.55 5.68
C ASN A 46 1.20 10.52 4.58
N GLY A 47 1.60 10.19 3.34
CA GLY A 47 0.72 10.22 2.18
C GLY A 47 0.54 11.61 1.55
N ASP A 48 1.07 12.67 2.15
CA ASP A 48 1.15 14.01 1.55
C ASP A 48 2.62 14.39 1.30
N ILE A 49 3.48 14.33 2.33
CA ILE A 49 4.92 14.50 2.19
C ILE A 49 5.63 13.14 2.23
N SER A 50 6.55 12.94 1.30
CA SER A 50 7.32 11.72 1.13
C SER A 50 8.80 12.00 1.00
N ILE A 51 9.61 11.33 1.81
CA ILE A 51 11.05 11.57 1.89
C ILE A 51 11.78 10.25 2.05
N HIS A 52 12.81 10.04 1.22
CA HIS A 52 13.77 8.95 1.37
C HIS A 52 15.01 9.49 2.05
N PHE A 53 15.46 8.83 3.11
CA PHE A 53 16.61 9.26 3.89
C PHE A 53 17.79 8.30 3.74
N ASP A 54 18.99 8.87 3.61
CA ASP A 54 20.24 8.12 3.58
C ASP A 54 20.68 7.64 4.98
N VAL A 55 21.84 6.99 5.03
CA VAL A 55 22.39 6.38 6.24
C VAL A 55 22.76 7.36 7.37
N GLN A 56 22.68 8.66 7.13
CA GLN A 56 22.89 9.69 8.16
C GLN A 56 21.63 10.53 8.44
N GLY A 57 20.51 10.16 7.86
CA GLY A 57 19.24 10.87 8.01
C GLY A 57 19.20 12.18 7.24
N THR A 58 19.78 12.17 6.06
CA THR A 58 19.78 13.27 5.08
C THR A 58 19.51 12.72 3.68
N GLN A 59 19.86 13.48 2.66
CA GLN A 59 19.81 13.07 1.26
C GLN A 59 21.14 13.39 0.55
N THR A 60 22.25 13.23 1.29
CA THR A 60 23.60 13.49 0.79
C THR A 60 24.16 12.32 -0.03
N ILE A 61 23.78 11.09 0.32
CA ILE A 61 24.26 9.86 -0.30
C ILE A 61 23.19 9.34 -1.26
N SER A 62 23.56 9.21 -2.53
CA SER A 62 22.62 8.74 -3.57
C SER A 62 22.14 7.31 -3.36
N SER A 63 20.89 7.06 -3.69
CA SER A 63 20.26 5.74 -3.70
C SER A 63 20.41 5.05 -5.06
N TYR A 64 20.13 3.74 -5.06
CA TYR A 64 19.93 2.95 -6.29
C TYR A 64 18.70 3.40 -7.08
N ALA A 65 17.66 3.84 -6.39
CA ALA A 65 16.41 4.25 -7.00
C ALA A 65 16.53 5.66 -7.55
N LYS A 66 16.34 5.79 -8.85
CA LYS A 66 16.25 7.10 -9.51
C LYS A 66 14.86 7.69 -9.31
N GLY A 67 14.80 9.03 -9.19
CA GLY A 67 13.54 9.77 -9.16
C GLY A 67 12.85 9.86 -7.78
N VAL A 68 13.52 9.38 -6.71
CA VAL A 68 13.03 9.49 -5.33
C VAL A 68 13.82 10.47 -4.47
N ASP A 69 14.71 11.24 -5.09
CA ASP A 69 15.56 12.19 -4.39
C ASP A 69 14.82 13.50 -4.13
N GLY A 70 14.92 14.00 -2.91
CA GLY A 70 14.30 15.23 -2.45
C GLY A 70 13.06 15.04 -1.62
N VAL A 71 12.47 16.15 -1.20
CA VAL A 71 11.17 16.20 -0.56
C VAL A 71 10.10 16.22 -1.65
N LEU A 72 9.34 15.15 -1.78
CA LEU A 72 8.22 15.06 -2.70
C LEU A 72 6.95 15.39 -1.94
N TRP A 73 6.11 16.24 -2.54
CA TRP A 73 4.84 16.64 -1.97
C TRP A 73 3.71 16.28 -2.94
N GLU A 74 2.86 15.38 -2.52
CA GLU A 74 1.85 14.78 -3.37
C GLU A 74 0.89 15.82 -3.97
N GLY A 75 0.54 15.63 -5.25
CA GLY A 75 -0.34 16.52 -5.99
C GLY A 75 0.27 17.81 -6.50
N ARG A 76 1.53 18.13 -6.13
CA ARG A 76 2.23 19.32 -6.64
C ARG A 76 3.04 18.92 -7.87
N ARG A 77 2.50 19.19 -9.06
CA ARG A 77 3.04 18.69 -10.34
C ARG A 77 3.57 19.79 -11.22
N LEU A 78 4.62 19.48 -11.95
CA LEU A 78 5.20 20.39 -12.95
C LEU A 78 4.21 20.65 -14.10
N SER A 79 3.52 19.62 -14.57
CA SER A 79 2.49 19.69 -15.61
C SER A 79 1.62 18.43 -15.54
N ASP A 80 0.58 18.33 -16.37
CA ASP A 80 -0.25 17.13 -16.54
C ASP A 80 0.55 15.87 -16.93
N LEU A 81 1.60 16.03 -17.73
CA LEU A 81 2.51 14.95 -18.14
C LEU A 81 3.86 14.98 -17.40
N GLY A 82 4.00 15.86 -16.42
CA GLY A 82 5.25 16.09 -15.70
C GLY A 82 5.32 15.41 -14.33
N PRO A 83 6.54 15.37 -13.76
CA PRO A 83 6.77 14.80 -12.44
C PRO A 83 6.16 15.64 -11.32
N LEU A 84 6.12 15.06 -10.12
CA LEU A 84 5.94 15.81 -8.89
C LEU A 84 7.04 16.86 -8.74
N LEU A 85 6.70 18.01 -8.18
CA LEU A 85 7.68 19.02 -7.83
C LEU A 85 8.51 18.53 -6.64
N SER A 86 9.82 18.75 -6.69
CA SER A 86 10.70 18.57 -5.55
C SER A 86 10.84 19.88 -4.79
N PHE A 87 10.61 19.82 -3.48
CA PHE A 87 10.74 20.96 -2.57
C PHE A 87 12.09 20.95 -1.83
N GLY A 88 13.15 20.58 -2.53
CA GLY A 88 14.52 20.57 -2.02
C GLY A 88 14.92 19.26 -1.38
N HIS A 89 16.09 19.26 -0.75
CA HIS A 89 16.64 18.11 -0.04
C HIS A 89 17.51 18.55 1.14
N TYR A 90 17.74 17.63 2.08
CA TYR A 90 18.46 17.91 3.31
C TYR A 90 19.90 17.46 3.20
N LEU A 91 20.81 18.34 3.60
CA LEU A 91 22.23 18.09 3.70
C LEU A 91 22.73 18.44 5.10
N GLN A 92 23.83 17.87 5.52
CA GLN A 92 24.47 18.24 6.77
C GLN A 92 25.98 18.24 6.67
N SER A 93 26.61 18.97 7.57
CA SER A 93 28.01 18.79 7.90
C SER A 93 28.23 18.80 9.40
N VAL A 94 29.21 18.03 9.86
CA VAL A 94 29.67 17.95 11.24
C VAL A 94 31.15 18.30 11.27
N SER A 95 31.57 19.18 12.15
CA SER A 95 32.98 19.50 12.28
C SER A 95 33.42 19.65 13.73
N TYR A 96 34.58 19.14 14.06
CA TYR A 96 35.29 19.39 15.32
C TYR A 96 36.80 19.15 15.13
N GLY A 97 37.62 19.74 15.99
CA GLY A 97 39.04 19.53 15.96
C GLY A 97 39.75 19.94 14.64
N GLY A 98 39.16 20.87 13.90
CA GLY A 98 39.69 21.32 12.60
C GLY A 98 39.41 20.40 11.41
N ARG A 99 38.65 19.34 11.61
CA ARG A 99 38.16 18.45 10.53
C ARG A 99 36.65 18.61 10.34
N GLN A 100 36.21 18.57 9.09
CA GLN A 100 34.82 18.57 8.69
C GLN A 100 34.47 17.24 8.01
N TRP A 101 33.27 16.73 8.27
CA TRP A 101 32.69 15.55 7.65
C TRP A 101 31.37 15.94 6.97
N GLU A 102 31.24 15.59 5.71
CA GLU A 102 29.97 15.58 4.96
C GLU A 102 29.29 14.21 5.06
N LYS A 103 30.06 13.16 5.35
CA LYS A 103 29.61 11.77 5.49
C LYS A 103 30.24 11.13 6.73
N PRO A 104 29.57 10.18 7.38
CA PRO A 104 30.12 9.47 8.53
C PRO A 104 31.23 8.47 8.15
N ASP A 105 32.13 8.19 9.06
CA ASP A 105 33.14 7.13 8.88
C ASP A 105 32.53 5.72 9.10
N THR A 106 31.55 5.59 10.02
CA THR A 106 30.76 4.37 10.28
C THR A 106 29.28 4.73 10.43
N TRP A 107 28.39 3.80 10.10
CA TRP A 107 26.97 4.03 10.23
C TRP A 107 26.16 2.77 10.48
N THR A 108 25.04 2.93 11.17
CA THR A 108 23.95 1.98 11.26
C THR A 108 22.67 2.70 10.92
N GLN A 109 21.80 2.08 10.12
CA GLN A 109 20.50 2.63 9.75
C GLN A 109 19.41 1.61 10.05
N THR A 110 18.38 2.05 10.76
CA THR A 110 17.24 1.24 11.17
C THR A 110 15.95 1.91 10.71
N LEU A 111 15.06 1.15 10.05
CA LEU A 111 13.67 1.51 9.88
C LEU A 111 12.82 0.70 10.85
N ASP A 112 12.17 1.37 11.77
CA ASP A 112 11.14 0.82 12.64
C ASP A 112 9.77 1.10 12.02
N THR A 113 9.22 0.11 11.31
CA THR A 113 7.92 0.25 10.64
C THR A 113 6.74 0.27 11.63
N ARG A 114 6.93 -0.25 12.85
CA ARG A 114 5.91 -0.18 13.91
C ARG A 114 5.61 1.25 14.30
N ASN A 115 6.68 2.03 14.46
CA ASN A 115 6.62 3.42 14.86
C ASN A 115 6.73 4.39 13.68
N ALA A 116 6.92 3.89 12.45
CA ALA A 116 7.27 4.68 11.27
C ALA A 116 8.37 5.71 11.57
N GLU A 117 9.43 5.23 12.20
CA GLU A 117 10.57 6.02 12.67
C GLU A 117 11.86 5.50 12.05
N MET A 118 12.72 6.38 11.59
CA MET A 118 14.05 6.01 11.16
C MET A 118 15.09 6.43 12.20
N ILE A 119 16.03 5.53 12.46
CA ILE A 119 17.12 5.75 13.41
C ILE A 119 18.44 5.51 12.68
N CYS A 120 19.34 6.50 12.72
CA CYS A 120 20.71 6.36 12.24
C CYS A 120 21.68 6.57 13.41
N GLU A 121 22.74 5.77 13.46
CA GLU A 121 23.86 5.96 14.39
C GLU A 121 25.15 6.11 13.56
N ASN A 122 25.79 7.27 13.68
CA ASN A 122 26.90 7.67 12.83
C ASN A 122 28.14 7.97 13.65
N GLY A 123 29.27 7.38 13.27
CA GLY A 123 30.58 7.67 13.83
C GLY A 123 31.35 8.70 13.00
N TYR A 124 31.91 9.70 13.66
CA TYR A 124 32.76 10.74 13.05
C TYR A 124 34.11 10.77 13.75
N GLY A 125 35.11 10.19 13.12
CA GLY A 125 36.38 9.88 13.77
C GLY A 125 36.21 8.83 14.88
N ASP A 126 37.13 8.85 15.84
CA ASP A 126 37.11 7.92 16.98
C ASP A 126 36.53 8.52 18.29
N ALA A 127 36.06 9.80 18.21
CA ALA A 127 35.68 10.57 19.39
C ALA A 127 34.23 11.02 19.42
N LEU A 128 33.51 11.02 18.30
CA LEU A 128 32.13 11.52 18.23
C LEU A 128 31.20 10.47 17.60
N SER A 129 30.09 10.23 18.27
CA SER A 129 28.93 9.50 17.72
C SER A 129 27.72 10.45 17.65
N VAL A 130 26.91 10.31 16.61
CA VAL A 130 25.67 11.06 16.45
C VAL A 130 24.53 10.08 16.16
N LYS A 131 23.55 10.01 17.08
CA LYS A 131 22.28 9.30 16.86
C LYS A 131 21.30 10.28 16.23
N THR A 132 20.66 9.87 15.13
CA THR A 132 19.58 10.62 14.46
C THR A 132 18.30 9.84 14.56
N GLU A 133 17.22 10.46 15.00
CA GLU A 133 15.86 9.91 15.07
C GLU A 133 14.94 10.80 14.24
N ILE A 134 14.18 10.21 13.32
CA ILE A 134 13.38 10.95 12.33
C ILE A 134 11.97 10.41 12.26
N ILE A 135 10.99 11.30 12.24
CA ILE A 135 9.61 11.02 11.89
C ILE A 135 9.10 12.00 10.84
N VAL A 136 8.27 11.53 9.92
CA VAL A 136 7.31 12.33 9.15
C VAL A 136 5.97 12.11 9.83
N HIS A 137 5.42 13.16 10.46
CA HIS A 137 4.28 13.02 11.37
C HIS A 137 3.02 12.55 10.63
N ALA A 138 2.38 11.47 11.13
CA ALA A 138 1.29 10.77 10.43
C ALA A 138 0.05 11.62 10.13
N ALA A 139 -0.18 12.71 10.87
CA ALA A 139 -1.37 13.56 10.73
C ALA A 139 -1.09 15.00 10.31
N HIS A 140 0.18 15.41 10.24
CA HIS A 140 0.57 16.78 9.93
C HIS A 140 1.80 16.80 9.03
N ASP A 141 1.90 17.78 8.16
CA ASP A 141 3.06 17.97 7.29
C ASP A 141 4.25 18.56 8.06
N ILE A 142 4.69 17.79 9.04
CA ILE A 142 5.80 18.07 9.96
C ILE A 142 6.82 16.96 9.88
N VAL A 143 8.08 17.33 9.59
CA VAL A 143 9.24 16.45 9.73
C VAL A 143 9.99 16.85 10.99
N ALA A 144 10.25 15.91 11.89
CA ALA A 144 11.06 16.13 13.08
C ALA A 144 12.31 15.27 13.03
N ILE A 145 13.47 15.91 13.16
CA ILE A 145 14.80 15.29 13.10
C ILE A 145 15.53 15.61 14.38
N ARG A 146 15.66 14.63 15.28
CA ARG A 146 16.44 14.76 16.50
C ARG A 146 17.85 14.18 16.29
N LYS A 147 18.88 14.99 16.59
CA LYS A 147 20.29 14.57 16.57
C LYS A 147 20.87 14.64 17.95
N THR A 148 21.37 13.50 18.45
CA THR A 148 22.01 13.39 19.77
C THR A 148 23.50 13.16 19.58
N PHE A 149 24.29 14.16 19.94
CA PHE A 149 25.74 14.16 19.87
C PHE A 149 26.34 13.59 21.14
N SER A 150 27.13 12.52 21.06
CA SER A 150 27.78 11.82 22.16
C SER A 150 29.30 11.83 21.97
N ALA A 151 30.02 12.45 22.90
CA ALA A 151 31.46 12.36 22.91
C ALA A 151 31.91 11.00 23.49
N LEU A 152 32.65 10.23 22.70
CA LEU A 152 33.24 8.94 23.13
C LEU A 152 34.55 9.15 23.89
N LYS A 153 35.23 10.29 23.64
CA LYS A 153 36.45 10.78 24.27
C LYS A 153 36.32 12.29 24.43
N PRO A 154 37.14 12.94 25.30
CA PRO A 154 37.19 14.40 25.37
C PRO A 154 37.47 15.02 24.00
N LEU A 155 36.61 15.93 23.55
CA LEU A 155 36.76 16.65 22.30
C LEU A 155 37.66 17.86 22.45
N PRO A 156 38.45 18.24 21.42
CA PRO A 156 39.35 19.41 21.46
C PRO A 156 38.64 20.76 21.43
N GLY A 157 37.33 20.79 21.26
CA GLY A 157 36.47 21.96 21.20
C GLY A 157 35.03 21.61 20.90
N PRO A 158 34.18 22.61 20.64
CA PRO A 158 32.79 22.36 20.27
C PRO A 158 32.66 21.58 18.97
N VAL A 159 31.55 20.89 18.82
CA VAL A 159 31.12 20.29 17.55
C VAL A 159 30.23 21.31 16.86
N SER A 160 30.66 21.79 15.70
CA SER A 160 29.85 22.64 14.83
C SER A 160 29.00 21.74 13.94
N PHE A 161 27.71 21.94 14.00
CA PHE A 161 26.71 21.24 13.18
C PHE A 161 26.02 22.25 12.26
N LYS A 162 25.96 21.93 10.97
CA LYS A 162 25.21 22.70 9.98
C LYS A 162 24.20 21.77 9.31
N PHE A 163 22.93 22.14 9.40
CA PHE A 163 21.83 21.58 8.64
C PHE A 163 21.51 22.51 7.47
N ARG A 164 21.62 22.01 6.26
CA ARG A 164 21.38 22.78 5.05
C ARG A 164 20.16 22.26 4.31
N TYR A 165 19.34 23.16 3.84
CA TYR A 165 18.17 22.86 3.01
C TYR A 165 18.44 23.37 1.59
N ASP A 166 18.82 22.47 0.70
CA ASP A 166 19.22 22.82 -0.66
C ASP A 166 17.99 22.82 -1.59
N LEU A 167 17.67 23.99 -2.10
CA LEU A 167 16.57 24.22 -3.06
C LEU A 167 17.05 24.27 -4.51
N SER A 168 18.37 24.24 -4.75
CA SER A 168 18.94 24.51 -6.08
C SER A 168 18.90 23.33 -7.04
N SER A 169 19.01 22.12 -6.52
CA SER A 169 19.07 20.90 -7.34
C SER A 169 18.62 19.66 -6.55
N ARG A 170 18.22 18.62 -7.28
CA ARG A 170 18.05 17.28 -6.72
C ARG A 170 19.39 16.55 -6.73
N PRO A 171 19.61 15.57 -5.82
CA PRO A 171 20.82 14.74 -5.81
C PRO A 171 21.10 14.00 -7.13
N ASP A 172 20.07 13.68 -7.90
CA ASP A 172 20.15 13.03 -9.22
C ASP A 172 20.52 13.98 -10.38
N GLY A 173 20.78 15.25 -10.08
CA GLY A 173 21.12 16.28 -11.07
C GLY A 173 19.93 16.94 -11.75
N PHE A 174 18.71 16.65 -11.34
CA PHE A 174 17.55 17.40 -11.79
C PHE A 174 17.54 18.79 -11.13
N SER A 175 17.58 19.83 -11.95
CA SER A 175 17.39 21.21 -11.48
C SER A 175 15.92 21.46 -11.16
N LEU A 176 15.66 22.26 -10.12
CA LEU A 176 14.32 22.79 -9.89
C LEU A 176 13.79 23.49 -11.15
N PRO A 177 12.48 23.34 -11.45
CA PRO A 177 11.89 24.03 -12.57
C PRO A 177 12.13 25.55 -12.47
N ARG A 178 12.42 26.22 -13.59
CA ARG A 178 12.58 27.69 -13.65
C ARG A 178 11.33 28.48 -13.22
N ARG A 179 10.25 27.77 -12.84
CA ARG A 179 8.96 28.31 -12.42
C ARG A 179 8.76 28.25 -10.90
N MET A 180 9.77 27.86 -10.13
CA MET A 180 9.73 27.89 -8.68
C MET A 180 10.59 29.05 -8.17
N PHE A 181 9.98 29.87 -7.32
CA PHE A 181 10.60 31.04 -6.73
C PHE A 181 10.51 30.92 -5.22
N PHE A 182 11.64 31.12 -4.54
CA PHE A 182 11.75 31.00 -3.10
C PHE A 182 12.23 32.32 -2.50
N THR A 183 11.64 32.72 -1.38
CA THR A 183 12.02 33.92 -0.62
C THR A 183 12.28 33.54 0.83
N PRO A 184 13.53 33.18 1.19
CA PRO A 184 13.89 32.89 2.58
C PRO A 184 13.89 34.17 3.42
N ARG A 185 13.49 34.01 4.70
CA ARG A 185 13.48 35.09 5.67
C ARG A 185 13.61 34.53 7.10
N TRP A 186 14.55 35.09 7.87
CA TRP A 186 14.63 34.81 9.29
C TRP A 186 13.59 35.60 10.07
N ASP A 187 12.76 34.91 10.81
CA ASP A 187 11.82 35.51 11.78
C ASP A 187 12.42 35.44 13.19
N ALA A 188 12.95 36.56 13.67
CA ALA A 188 13.58 36.63 15.00
C ALA A 188 12.57 36.46 16.14
N GLY A 189 11.29 36.81 15.95
CA GLY A 189 10.22 36.63 16.92
C GLY A 189 9.89 35.17 17.11
N ASP A 190 9.72 34.46 16.00
CA ASP A 190 9.43 33.03 15.95
C ASP A 190 10.68 32.15 15.98
N ARG A 191 11.87 32.70 15.83
CA ARG A 191 13.13 31.95 15.70
C ARG A 191 13.02 30.86 14.64
N SER A 192 12.46 31.22 13.49
CA SER A 192 12.27 30.32 12.35
C SER A 192 12.87 30.90 11.09
N LEU A 193 13.40 30.02 10.23
CA LEU A 193 13.76 30.36 8.87
C LEU A 193 12.55 30.00 8.00
N ASP A 194 11.79 31.02 7.62
CA ASP A 194 10.60 30.88 6.79
C ASP A 194 10.98 31.04 5.31
N ILE A 195 10.53 30.13 4.47
CA ILE A 195 10.77 30.12 3.04
C ILE A 195 9.41 30.20 2.35
N ASP A 196 9.02 31.40 1.96
CA ASP A 196 7.85 31.58 1.12
C ASP A 196 8.16 31.12 -0.30
N TYR A 197 7.26 30.41 -0.93
CA TYR A 197 7.44 29.96 -2.30
C TYR A 197 6.21 30.20 -3.17
N THR A 198 6.48 30.37 -4.48
CA THR A 198 5.49 30.32 -5.55
C THR A 198 6.02 29.34 -6.58
N ALA A 199 5.19 28.37 -6.97
CA ALA A 199 5.53 27.40 -8.00
C ALA A 199 4.41 27.40 -9.06
N TYR A 200 4.80 27.59 -10.32
CA TYR A 200 3.89 27.53 -11.47
C TYR A 200 4.03 26.18 -12.16
N GLY A 201 3.08 25.31 -11.92
CA GLY A 201 3.06 23.95 -12.45
C GLY A 201 1.75 23.61 -13.16
N TYR A 202 1.23 22.42 -12.89
CA TYR A 202 -0.11 22.02 -13.33
C TYR A 202 -1.20 22.94 -12.74
N LEU A 203 -1.03 23.31 -11.48
CA LEU A 203 -1.72 24.39 -10.81
C LEU A 203 -0.69 25.43 -10.34
N ASP A 204 -1.16 26.57 -9.85
CA ASP A 204 -0.32 27.55 -9.18
C ASP A 204 -0.28 27.24 -7.68
N TYR A 205 0.92 26.95 -7.16
CA TYR A 205 1.13 26.62 -5.77
C TYR A 205 1.80 27.80 -5.06
N ASN A 206 1.24 28.20 -3.92
CA ASN A 206 1.80 29.20 -3.04
C ASN A 206 1.80 28.66 -1.62
N GLY A 207 2.93 28.72 -0.95
CA GLY A 207 3.05 28.14 0.36
C GLY A 207 4.25 28.61 1.14
N ARG A 208 4.46 27.99 2.27
CA ARG A 208 5.59 28.23 3.17
C ARG A 208 6.17 26.93 3.69
N ILE A 209 7.50 26.90 3.71
CA ILE A 209 8.31 25.91 4.43
C ILE A 209 8.96 26.66 5.60
N SER A 210 8.86 26.12 6.82
CA SER A 210 9.48 26.75 8.00
C SER A 210 10.44 25.79 8.68
N LEU A 211 11.67 26.25 8.91
CA LEU A 211 12.70 25.51 9.65
C LEU A 211 12.86 26.13 11.03
N LEU A 212 12.82 25.29 12.07
CA LEU A 212 13.03 25.70 13.46
C LEU A 212 13.97 24.70 14.15
N ALA A 213 14.61 25.17 15.23
CA ALA A 213 15.33 24.28 16.13
C ALA A 213 14.84 24.51 17.59
N ASP A 214 14.93 23.47 18.40
CA ASP A 214 14.63 23.53 19.83
C ASP A 214 15.70 24.29 20.65
N ARG A 215 16.80 24.68 20.00
CA ARG A 215 17.94 25.41 20.57
C ARG A 215 18.24 26.68 19.79
N PRO A 216 18.99 27.63 20.36
CA PRO A 216 19.50 28.78 19.63
C PRO A 216 20.35 28.36 18.45
N VAL A 217 20.09 28.94 17.29
CA VAL A 217 20.77 28.68 16.01
C VAL A 217 21.14 29.98 15.31
N THR A 218 22.10 29.90 14.40
CA THR A 218 22.35 30.93 13.40
C THR A 218 21.71 30.47 12.09
N ALA A 219 20.91 31.33 11.48
CA ALA A 219 20.30 31.08 10.19
C ALA A 219 21.16 31.66 9.06
N ASP A 220 21.22 30.93 7.94
CA ASP A 220 21.73 31.43 6.65
C ASP A 220 20.53 31.54 5.71
N GLU A 221 20.21 32.76 5.31
CA GLU A 221 19.08 33.10 4.41
C GLU A 221 19.48 33.10 2.93
N SER A 222 20.75 32.93 2.61
CA SER A 222 21.17 32.83 1.21
C SER A 222 20.70 31.51 0.60
N LEU A 223 20.24 31.53 -0.65
CA LEU A 223 19.81 30.31 -1.33
C LEU A 223 20.92 29.27 -1.47
N GLU A 224 22.17 29.69 -1.50
CA GLU A 224 23.35 28.80 -1.60
C GLU A 224 23.73 28.15 -0.27
N GLY A 225 23.48 28.84 0.84
CA GLY A 225 23.82 28.39 2.20
C GLY A 225 22.62 28.07 3.09
N LEU A 226 21.39 28.15 2.55
CA LEU A 226 20.13 28.10 3.25
C LEU A 226 20.09 27.01 4.33
N GLY A 227 19.87 27.41 5.58
CA GLY A 227 19.84 26.44 6.67
C GLY A 227 20.11 27.00 8.04
N LEU A 228 20.36 26.10 8.99
CA LEU A 228 20.60 26.39 10.39
C LEU A 228 21.95 25.83 10.82
N SER A 229 22.68 26.59 11.63
CA SER A 229 23.95 26.15 12.23
C SER A 229 24.01 26.43 13.72
N LEU A 230 24.70 25.59 14.46
CA LEU A 230 24.92 25.72 15.88
C LEU A 230 26.15 24.95 16.35
N ASP A 231 26.67 25.35 17.50
CA ASP A 231 27.73 24.64 18.20
C ASP A 231 27.17 23.89 19.39
N VAL A 232 27.58 22.63 19.57
CA VAL A 232 27.24 21.79 20.73
C VAL A 232 28.51 21.32 21.44
N ASN A 233 28.44 21.14 22.76
CA ASN A 233 29.57 20.75 23.60
C ASN A 233 29.28 19.45 24.33
N PRO A 234 29.18 18.30 23.63
CA PRO A 234 28.98 17.02 24.31
C PRO A 234 30.24 16.63 25.08
N ARG A 235 30.07 15.98 26.25
CA ARG A 235 31.16 15.41 27.05
C ARG A 235 30.96 13.91 27.17
N PRO A 236 32.03 13.14 27.46
CA PRO A 236 31.85 11.72 27.74
C PRO A 236 30.83 11.48 28.87
N GLY A 237 29.77 10.74 28.54
CA GLY A 237 28.62 10.50 29.43
C GLY A 237 27.57 11.63 29.52
N GLU A 238 27.79 12.77 28.87
CA GLU A 238 26.85 13.92 28.82
C GLU A 238 26.51 14.26 27.35
N PRO A 239 25.58 13.52 26.71
CA PRO A 239 25.19 13.79 25.33
C PRO A 239 24.38 15.09 25.22
N VAL A 240 24.39 15.69 24.04
CA VAL A 240 23.63 16.91 23.72
C VAL A 240 22.72 16.65 22.53
N SER A 241 21.41 16.84 22.72
CA SER A 241 20.42 16.69 21.65
C SER A 241 20.00 18.03 21.07
N VAL A 242 19.72 18.01 19.77
CA VAL A 242 19.15 19.12 18.99
C VAL A 242 18.05 18.55 18.11
N THR A 243 16.87 19.17 18.11
CA THR A 243 15.78 18.83 17.21
C THR A 243 15.58 19.92 16.19
N ILE A 244 15.54 19.51 14.91
CA ILE A 244 15.16 20.36 13.79
C ILE A 244 13.77 19.96 13.33
N PHE A 245 12.88 20.93 13.17
CA PHE A 245 11.54 20.77 12.66
C PHE A 245 11.42 21.44 11.30
N LEU A 246 10.83 20.74 10.34
CA LEU A 246 10.45 21.29 9.06
C LEU A 246 8.93 21.18 8.92
N LEU A 247 8.31 22.31 8.64
CA LEU A 247 6.86 22.48 8.58
C LEU A 247 6.50 22.90 7.17
N TYR A 248 5.47 22.25 6.59
CA TYR A 248 5.05 22.49 5.23
C TYR A 248 3.56 22.84 5.19
N SER A 249 3.18 23.90 4.49
CA SER A 249 1.79 24.17 4.15
C SER A 249 1.68 25.05 2.92
N ASP A 250 0.66 24.83 2.09
CA ASP A 250 0.39 25.60 0.88
C ASP A 250 -1.12 25.68 0.57
N ASN A 251 -1.45 26.37 -0.51
CA ASN A 251 -2.83 26.59 -0.96
C ASN A 251 -3.55 25.32 -1.47
N LEU A 252 -2.84 24.22 -1.68
CA LEU A 252 -3.45 22.90 -1.97
C LEU A 252 -3.78 22.13 -0.67
N ALA A 253 -3.00 22.35 0.38
CA ALA A 253 -3.27 21.77 1.69
C ALA A 253 -4.44 22.50 2.39
N THR A 254 -4.40 23.84 2.41
CA THR A 254 -5.43 24.68 3.04
C THR A 254 -5.48 26.06 2.39
N GLN A 255 -6.61 26.75 2.53
CA GLN A 255 -6.76 28.13 2.02
C GLN A 255 -5.93 29.15 2.84
N ASP A 256 -5.67 28.86 4.13
CA ASP A 256 -4.88 29.70 5.03
C ASP A 256 -3.63 28.95 5.53
N PHE A 257 -2.71 28.70 4.62
CA PHE A 257 -1.45 28.01 4.93
C PHE A 257 -0.57 28.79 5.93
N ALA A 258 -0.70 30.11 5.98
CA ALA A 258 0.07 30.93 6.92
C ALA A 258 -0.38 30.66 8.38
N SER A 259 -1.67 30.59 8.63
CA SER A 259 -2.23 30.22 9.94
C SER A 259 -1.91 28.77 10.31
N GLU A 260 -1.92 27.86 9.33
CA GLU A 260 -1.58 26.46 9.56
C GLU A 260 -0.11 26.32 9.99
N ILE A 261 0.82 26.99 9.32
CA ILE A 261 2.24 27.04 9.71
C ILE A 261 2.39 27.60 11.14
N GLN A 262 1.63 28.62 11.53
CA GLN A 262 1.67 29.14 12.90
C GLN A 262 1.16 28.10 13.92
N THR A 263 0.12 27.36 13.56
CA THR A 263 -0.38 26.24 14.37
C THR A 263 0.69 25.16 14.54
N PHE A 264 1.37 24.79 13.46
CA PHE A 264 2.47 23.83 13.51
C PHE A 264 3.65 24.32 14.34
N LYS A 265 4.03 25.62 14.22
CA LYS A 265 5.06 26.22 15.07
C LYS A 265 4.71 26.15 16.57
N GLN A 266 3.43 26.38 16.92
CA GLN A 266 2.97 26.24 18.30
C GLN A 266 3.02 24.79 18.76
N LEU A 267 2.56 23.85 17.93
CA LEU A 267 2.56 22.42 18.24
C LEU A 267 3.98 21.89 18.50
N VAL A 268 4.94 22.18 17.61
CA VAL A 268 6.33 21.69 17.79
C VAL A 268 7.02 22.31 19.02
N ARG A 269 6.64 23.53 19.42
CA ARG A 269 7.17 24.16 20.63
C ARG A 269 6.56 23.59 21.91
N SER A 270 5.28 23.26 21.91
CA SER A 270 4.60 22.67 23.07
C SER A 270 5.00 21.22 23.29
N GLU A 271 5.05 20.44 22.24
CA GLU A 271 5.24 18.99 22.30
C GLU A 271 6.71 18.57 22.23
N GLY A 272 7.56 19.35 21.54
CA GLY A 272 8.92 18.93 21.22
C GLY A 272 8.93 17.64 20.40
N TYR A 273 10.11 17.02 20.27
CA TYR A 273 10.24 15.75 19.55
C TYR A 273 9.43 14.63 20.20
N ASP A 274 9.56 14.47 21.54
CA ASP A 274 8.97 13.32 22.25
C ASP A 274 7.43 13.38 22.25
N GLY A 275 6.84 14.56 22.40
CA GLY A 275 5.39 14.75 22.29
C GLY A 275 4.87 14.44 20.89
N LEU A 276 5.53 14.96 19.85
CA LEU A 276 5.19 14.66 18.45
C LEU A 276 5.33 13.17 18.12
N ALA A 277 6.43 12.54 18.55
CA ALA A 277 6.64 11.12 18.36
C ALA A 277 5.57 10.28 19.06
N ASN A 278 5.13 10.68 20.25
CA ASN A 278 4.05 10.00 20.97
C ASN A 278 2.69 10.15 20.26
N LEU A 279 2.38 11.32 19.70
CA LEU A 279 1.16 11.52 18.90
C LEU A 279 1.20 10.70 17.63
N HIS A 280 2.33 10.70 16.94
CA HIS A 280 2.59 9.92 15.74
C HIS A 280 2.43 8.40 15.99
N ARG A 281 3.09 7.86 17.04
CA ARG A 281 3.02 6.43 17.40
C ARG A 281 1.60 5.98 17.75
N LYS A 282 0.78 6.82 18.39
CA LYS A 282 -0.63 6.48 18.68
C LYS A 282 -1.43 6.22 17.41
N ILE A 283 -1.18 6.97 16.32
CA ILE A 283 -1.86 6.77 15.04
C ILE A 283 -1.41 5.43 14.42
N TRP A 284 -0.11 5.16 14.43
CA TRP A 284 0.44 3.90 13.94
C TRP A 284 -0.01 2.70 14.77
N ASP A 285 -0.07 2.82 16.10
CA ASP A 285 -0.61 1.77 16.98
C ASP A 285 -2.09 1.47 16.69
N ASP A 286 -2.91 2.50 16.39
CA ASP A 286 -4.29 2.30 15.95
C ASP A 286 -4.34 1.54 14.62
N TRP A 287 -3.55 1.93 13.63
CA TRP A 287 -3.49 1.23 12.35
C TRP A 287 -3.03 -0.23 12.52
N TRP A 288 -1.95 -0.50 13.25
CA TRP A 288 -1.47 -1.85 13.48
C TRP A 288 -2.44 -2.73 14.29
N SER A 289 -3.29 -2.14 15.11
CA SER A 289 -4.29 -2.89 15.90
C SER A 289 -5.45 -3.43 15.06
N ARG A 290 -5.64 -2.97 13.84
CA ARG A 290 -6.79 -3.30 12.97
C ARG A 290 -6.67 -4.67 12.33
N ALA A 291 -5.47 -5.09 11.93
CA ALA A 291 -5.19 -6.40 11.41
C ALA A 291 -3.97 -6.99 12.11
N GLU A 292 -4.16 -8.13 12.73
CA GLU A 292 -3.07 -8.86 13.37
C GLU A 292 -2.93 -10.21 12.72
N ILE A 293 -1.74 -10.51 12.19
CA ILE A 293 -1.34 -11.87 11.85
C ILE A 293 -0.12 -12.26 12.70
N ASP A 294 -0.01 -13.54 13.04
CA ASP A 294 1.11 -14.15 13.74
C ASP A 294 1.26 -15.54 13.12
N ILE A 295 2.28 -15.72 12.31
CA ILE A 295 2.49 -16.92 11.51
C ILE A 295 3.92 -17.46 11.73
N PRO A 296 4.16 -18.77 11.57
CA PRO A 296 5.47 -19.36 11.86
C PRO A 296 6.52 -19.15 10.76
N ASP A 297 6.24 -18.40 9.71
CA ASP A 297 7.17 -18.05 8.64
C ASP A 297 7.56 -16.56 8.74
N GLU A 298 8.73 -16.31 9.33
CA GLU A 298 9.24 -14.96 9.61
C GLU A 298 9.42 -14.11 8.33
N ILE A 299 9.79 -14.72 7.20
CA ILE A 299 10.00 -14.01 5.93
C ILE A 299 8.65 -13.52 5.38
N LEU A 300 7.64 -14.39 5.45
CA LEU A 300 6.29 -14.00 5.03
C LEU A 300 5.71 -12.91 5.92
N GLU A 301 5.87 -13.02 7.23
CA GLU A 301 5.39 -11.99 8.17
C GLU A 301 6.11 -10.66 7.96
N ARG A 302 7.42 -10.69 7.76
CA ARG A 302 8.21 -9.49 7.47
C ARG A 302 7.76 -8.79 6.17
N ALA A 303 7.51 -9.55 5.11
CA ALA A 303 6.98 -9.01 3.86
C ALA A 303 5.56 -8.43 4.02
N TYR A 304 4.73 -9.05 4.84
CA TYR A 304 3.39 -8.56 5.17
C TYR A 304 3.42 -7.22 5.92
N VAL A 305 4.26 -7.14 6.96
CA VAL A 305 4.46 -5.90 7.73
C VAL A 305 5.00 -4.79 6.83
N GLY A 306 6.02 -5.08 6.01
CA GLY A 306 6.55 -4.14 5.02
C GLY A 306 5.48 -3.67 4.04
N GLY A 307 4.64 -4.59 3.55
CA GLY A 307 3.56 -4.27 2.63
C GLY A 307 2.50 -3.34 3.24
N ILE A 308 2.05 -3.61 4.47
CA ILE A 308 1.11 -2.71 5.17
C ILE A 308 1.74 -1.34 5.40
N TYR A 309 2.99 -1.29 5.88
CA TYR A 309 3.70 -0.04 6.07
C TYR A 309 3.76 0.78 4.78
N GLU A 310 4.12 0.14 3.67
CA GLU A 310 4.22 0.77 2.35
C GLU A 310 2.87 1.30 1.85
N LEU A 311 1.81 0.53 2.01
CA LEU A 311 0.46 0.95 1.64
C LEU A 311 -0.03 2.16 2.44
N LEU A 312 0.22 2.17 3.76
CA LEU A 312 -0.21 3.25 4.64
C LEU A 312 0.59 4.54 4.40
N THR A 313 1.90 4.44 4.20
CA THR A 313 2.76 5.60 3.92
C THR A 313 2.48 6.24 2.56
N ASN A 314 2.00 5.46 1.58
CA ASN A 314 1.64 5.96 0.25
C ASN A 314 0.15 6.31 0.09
N ALA A 315 -0.66 6.16 1.13
CA ALA A 315 -2.09 6.46 1.07
C ALA A 315 -2.34 7.97 1.06
N THR A 316 -2.52 8.56 -0.11
CA THR A 316 -2.79 10.01 -0.25
C THR A 316 -4.22 10.35 0.14
N LYS A 317 -4.51 11.66 0.32
CA LYS A 317 -5.88 12.14 0.55
C LYS A 317 -6.83 11.94 -0.63
N TRP A 318 -6.31 11.63 -1.82
CA TRP A 318 -7.12 11.32 -3.01
C TRP A 318 -7.33 9.82 -3.17
N SER A 319 -6.23 9.08 -3.33
CA SER A 319 -6.21 7.65 -3.59
C SER A 319 -4.82 7.06 -3.37
N PHE A 320 -4.50 5.94 -4.01
CA PHE A 320 -3.25 5.19 -3.87
C PHE A 320 -2.43 5.26 -5.15
N PRO A 321 -1.28 5.97 -5.15
CA PRO A 321 -0.34 5.92 -6.26
C PRO A 321 0.39 4.58 -6.27
N VAL A 322 1.00 4.25 -7.41
CA VAL A 322 1.85 3.05 -7.59
C VAL A 322 3.13 3.10 -6.74
N GLY A 323 3.35 4.22 -6.12
CA GLY A 323 4.54 4.63 -5.39
C GLY A 323 5.01 5.99 -5.90
N ILE A 324 5.92 6.60 -5.16
CA ILE A 324 6.37 7.98 -5.43
C ILE A 324 7.43 8.02 -6.54
N GLY A 325 7.99 6.88 -6.89
CA GLY A 325 9.07 6.76 -7.86
C GLY A 325 8.70 7.12 -9.30
N PRO A 326 9.02 6.26 -10.29
CA PRO A 326 8.96 6.61 -11.71
C PRO A 326 7.55 6.90 -12.24
N TRP A 327 6.49 6.55 -11.51
CA TRP A 327 5.11 6.92 -11.87
C TRP A 327 4.60 8.21 -11.22
N GLU A 328 5.46 8.87 -10.46
CA GLU A 328 5.29 10.26 -10.03
C GLU A 328 3.97 10.53 -9.29
N GLY A 329 3.56 9.61 -8.43
CA GLY A 329 2.36 9.77 -7.61
C GLY A 329 1.04 9.75 -8.38
N ARG A 330 0.97 9.24 -9.62
CA ARG A 330 -0.27 9.12 -10.39
C ARG A 330 -1.09 7.92 -9.96
N PHE A 331 -2.42 8.01 -10.15
CA PHE A 331 -3.37 6.98 -9.74
C PHE A 331 -3.75 6.09 -10.93
N PHE A 332 -3.08 4.96 -11.05
CA PHE A 332 -3.42 3.93 -12.04
C PHE A 332 -4.57 3.09 -11.49
N ALA A 333 -5.71 3.03 -12.15
CA ALA A 333 -6.87 2.33 -11.62
C ALA A 333 -6.65 0.83 -11.43
N PHE A 334 -5.74 0.23 -12.20
CA PHE A 334 -5.30 -1.15 -12.04
C PHE A 334 -4.55 -1.34 -10.71
N ASP A 335 -3.48 -0.58 -10.51
CA ASP A 335 -2.60 -0.64 -9.34
C ASP A 335 -3.31 -0.17 -8.07
N GLU A 336 -4.11 0.90 -8.18
CA GLU A 336 -4.98 1.41 -7.12
C GLU A 336 -5.88 0.32 -6.53
N THR A 337 -6.41 -0.59 -7.38
CA THR A 337 -7.24 -1.70 -6.90
C THR A 337 -6.42 -2.75 -6.16
N CYS A 338 -5.18 -2.99 -6.53
CA CYS A 338 -4.29 -3.87 -5.78
C CYS A 338 -4.00 -3.30 -4.38
N CYS A 339 -3.70 -2.00 -4.28
CA CYS A 339 -3.54 -1.31 -3.00
C CYS A 339 -4.83 -1.36 -2.17
N TYR A 340 -5.97 -1.09 -2.82
CA TYR A 340 -7.29 -1.18 -2.20
C TYR A 340 -7.54 -2.57 -1.59
N LEU A 341 -7.31 -3.64 -2.34
CA LEU A 341 -7.54 -5.00 -1.87
C LEU A 341 -6.66 -5.36 -0.68
N GLY A 342 -5.39 -4.98 -0.68
CA GLY A 342 -4.48 -5.18 0.45
C GLY A 342 -4.93 -4.44 1.71
N LEU A 343 -5.30 -3.17 1.58
CA LEU A 343 -5.81 -2.37 2.71
C LEU A 343 -7.18 -2.86 3.20
N ALA A 344 -8.06 -3.29 2.31
CA ALA A 344 -9.37 -3.78 2.68
C ALA A 344 -9.30 -5.13 3.41
N SER A 345 -8.49 -6.08 2.91
CA SER A 345 -8.31 -7.39 3.54
C SER A 345 -7.57 -7.32 4.87
N SER A 346 -6.72 -6.31 5.06
CA SER A 346 -6.04 -6.02 6.33
C SER A 346 -6.81 -5.04 7.23
N ASN A 347 -8.13 -4.91 7.04
CA ASN A 347 -9.06 -4.13 7.88
C ASN A 347 -8.77 -2.61 7.96
N HIS A 348 -8.12 -2.03 6.95
CA HIS A 348 -7.94 -0.58 6.82
C HIS A 348 -9.02 0.03 5.92
N LEU A 349 -10.28 -0.35 6.13
CA LEU A 349 -11.42 -0.03 5.27
C LEU A 349 -11.73 1.45 5.12
N ASP A 350 -11.46 2.26 6.14
CA ASP A 350 -11.59 3.72 6.12
C ASP A 350 -10.53 4.39 5.22
N ILE A 351 -9.34 3.81 5.14
CA ILE A 351 -8.28 4.25 4.24
C ILE A 351 -8.55 3.72 2.83
N ALA A 352 -8.83 2.42 2.69
CA ALA A 352 -9.15 1.76 1.43
C ALA A 352 -10.27 2.48 0.66
N ARG A 353 -11.29 2.96 1.37
CA ARG A 353 -12.43 3.69 0.83
C ARG A 353 -12.06 4.93 -0.02
N ARG A 354 -10.85 5.49 0.16
CA ARG A 354 -10.38 6.63 -0.64
C ARG A 354 -10.40 6.34 -2.13
N ALA A 355 -10.03 5.12 -2.57
CA ALA A 355 -10.04 4.75 -3.99
C ALA A 355 -11.43 4.83 -4.63
N PRO A 356 -12.47 4.13 -4.19
CA PRO A 356 -13.79 4.26 -4.79
C PRO A 356 -14.41 5.65 -4.63
N GLU A 357 -14.11 6.40 -3.56
CA GLU A 357 -14.56 7.78 -3.39
C GLU A 357 -13.88 8.72 -4.39
N PHE A 358 -12.59 8.55 -4.64
CA PHE A 358 -11.87 9.27 -5.69
C PHE A 358 -12.50 8.99 -7.07
N ARG A 359 -12.79 7.73 -7.38
CA ARG A 359 -13.46 7.36 -8.64
C ARG A 359 -14.87 7.93 -8.74
N LYS A 360 -15.59 8.02 -7.62
CA LYS A 360 -16.89 8.73 -7.58
C LYS A 360 -16.73 10.24 -7.83
N LYS A 361 -15.74 10.87 -7.20
CA LYS A 361 -15.45 12.30 -7.38
C LYS A 361 -15.08 12.62 -8.84
N THR A 362 -14.31 11.75 -9.49
CA THR A 362 -13.84 11.93 -10.87
C THR A 362 -14.77 11.33 -11.94
N LEU A 363 -15.90 10.73 -11.55
CA LEU A 363 -16.90 10.17 -12.45
C LEU A 363 -17.41 11.14 -13.51
N PRO A 364 -17.67 12.44 -13.22
CA PRO A 364 -18.11 13.40 -14.26
C PRO A 364 -17.09 13.52 -15.40
N HIS A 365 -15.77 13.53 -15.08
CA HIS A 365 -14.72 13.56 -16.09
C HIS A 365 -14.71 12.26 -16.90
N ALA A 366 -14.75 11.10 -16.25
CA ALA A 366 -14.78 9.80 -16.93
C ALA A 366 -15.97 9.66 -17.89
N LYS A 367 -17.14 10.19 -17.52
CA LYS A 367 -18.34 10.24 -18.39
C LYS A 367 -18.19 11.17 -19.57
N SER A 368 -17.55 12.32 -19.41
CA SER A 368 -17.33 13.28 -20.50
C SER A 368 -16.50 12.67 -21.64
N ARG A 369 -15.61 11.73 -21.34
CA ARG A 369 -14.78 11.01 -22.31
C ARG A 369 -15.57 10.07 -23.25
N THR A 370 -16.83 9.77 -22.93
CA THR A 370 -17.74 8.91 -23.69
C THR A 370 -19.02 9.62 -24.12
N ALA A 371 -19.01 10.93 -24.19
CA ALA A 371 -20.22 11.74 -24.42
C ALA A 371 -21.38 11.36 -23.46
N ASN A 372 -21.08 10.99 -22.21
CA ASN A 372 -22.00 10.58 -21.14
C ASN A 372 -22.77 9.26 -21.41
N THR A 373 -22.24 8.40 -22.28
CA THR A 373 -22.83 7.08 -22.55
C THR A 373 -22.18 5.93 -21.73
N GLY A 374 -21.40 6.25 -20.71
CA GLY A 374 -20.71 5.38 -19.79
C GLY A 374 -19.57 6.12 -19.13
N ALA A 375 -18.73 5.46 -18.37
CA ALA A 375 -17.52 6.04 -17.76
C ALA A 375 -16.26 5.38 -18.31
N ARG A 376 -15.40 6.16 -18.96
CA ARG A 376 -14.04 5.76 -19.31
C ARG A 376 -13.05 6.51 -18.42
N TYR A 377 -12.63 5.92 -17.32
CA TYR A 377 -11.62 6.50 -16.45
C TYR A 377 -10.28 6.60 -17.14
N SER A 378 -9.43 7.52 -16.70
CA SER A 378 -8.07 7.66 -17.15
C SER A 378 -7.23 6.45 -16.78
N TRP A 379 -6.26 6.09 -17.62
CA TRP A 379 -5.27 5.06 -17.27
C TRP A 379 -4.38 5.54 -16.13
N GLU A 380 -3.78 6.72 -16.31
CA GLU A 380 -2.98 7.41 -15.31
C GLU A 380 -3.75 8.64 -14.81
N SER A 381 -4.60 8.50 -13.80
CA SER A 381 -5.37 9.63 -13.30
C SER A 381 -4.50 10.62 -12.53
N LEU A 382 -4.70 11.90 -12.80
CA LEU A 382 -4.28 13.00 -11.95
C LEU A 382 -5.29 13.18 -10.80
N GLU A 383 -5.02 14.10 -9.88
CA GLU A 383 -5.83 14.41 -8.70
C GLU A 383 -7.26 14.89 -9.03
N ASP A 384 -7.49 15.40 -10.25
CA ASP A 384 -8.81 15.81 -10.78
C ASP A 384 -9.44 14.77 -11.71
N GLY A 385 -8.77 13.62 -11.89
CA GLY A 385 -9.22 12.51 -12.75
C GLY A 385 -8.85 12.63 -14.22
N LYS A 386 -8.16 13.71 -14.63
CA LYS A 386 -7.69 13.84 -16.00
C LYS A 386 -6.59 12.82 -16.33
N GLU A 387 -6.39 12.60 -17.64
CA GLU A 387 -5.41 11.67 -18.16
C GLU A 387 -4.00 12.24 -18.08
N GLY A 388 -3.12 11.58 -17.35
CA GLY A 388 -1.69 11.86 -17.29
C GLY A 388 -0.85 10.97 -18.21
N ALA A 389 -1.43 9.95 -18.84
CA ALA A 389 -0.73 9.14 -19.83
C ALA A 389 -0.63 9.86 -21.17
N ARG A 390 0.52 9.69 -21.83
CA ARG A 390 0.67 10.13 -23.23
C ARG A 390 -0.26 9.32 -24.12
N SER A 391 -0.77 9.95 -25.21
CA SER A 391 -1.56 9.25 -26.22
C SER A 391 -0.83 8.01 -26.78
N GLY A 392 -1.60 7.00 -27.14
CA GLY A 392 -1.10 5.76 -27.72
C GLY A 392 -1.29 4.57 -26.79
N TYR A 393 -0.38 3.62 -26.81
CA TYR A 393 -0.50 2.29 -26.20
C TYR A 393 -1.05 2.30 -24.76
N TRP A 394 -0.48 3.12 -23.86
CA TRP A 394 -0.90 3.19 -22.47
C TRP A 394 -2.28 3.83 -22.28
N HIS A 395 -2.54 4.90 -23.01
CA HIS A 395 -3.82 5.60 -23.01
C HIS A 395 -4.98 4.73 -23.53
N ASP A 396 -4.67 3.72 -24.37
CA ASP A 396 -5.68 2.89 -25.04
C ASP A 396 -6.16 1.71 -24.19
N HIS A 397 -5.60 1.49 -23.00
CA HIS A 397 -6.11 0.50 -22.05
C HIS A 397 -7.52 0.82 -21.59
N ILE A 398 -8.36 -0.20 -21.47
CA ILE A 398 -9.76 -0.04 -21.04
C ILE A 398 -10.19 -1.05 -19.96
N PHE A 399 -9.45 -2.11 -19.75
CA PHE A 399 -9.81 -3.18 -18.81
C PHE A 399 -9.92 -2.68 -17.36
N HIS A 400 -9.22 -1.62 -17.01
CA HIS A 400 -9.22 -1.03 -15.67
C HIS A 400 -10.58 -0.45 -15.22
N MET A 401 -11.57 -0.32 -16.13
CA MET A 401 -12.95 -0.02 -15.73
C MET A 401 -13.52 -1.08 -14.79
N SER A 402 -13.14 -2.34 -15.02
CA SER A 402 -13.54 -3.44 -14.14
C SER A 402 -12.84 -3.39 -12.78
N HIS A 403 -11.59 -2.93 -12.71
CA HIS A 403 -10.88 -2.70 -11.45
C HIS A 403 -11.57 -1.62 -10.62
N VAL A 404 -11.95 -0.50 -11.23
CA VAL A 404 -12.71 0.57 -10.57
C VAL A 404 -14.04 0.02 -10.00
N ALA A 405 -14.77 -0.77 -10.78
CA ALA A 405 -16.02 -1.38 -10.34
C ALA A 405 -15.78 -2.40 -9.21
N THR A 406 -14.69 -3.17 -9.27
CA THR A 406 -14.30 -4.17 -8.25
C THR A 406 -14.03 -3.51 -6.91
N ALA A 407 -13.21 -2.46 -6.87
CA ALA A 407 -12.93 -1.74 -5.62
C ALA A 407 -14.21 -1.17 -5.00
N ALA A 408 -15.09 -0.57 -5.83
CA ALA A 408 -16.35 -0.02 -5.38
C ALA A 408 -17.30 -1.09 -4.80
N TRP A 409 -17.41 -2.24 -5.46
CA TRP A 409 -18.26 -3.37 -5.01
C TRP A 409 -17.69 -4.03 -3.75
N THR A 410 -16.40 -4.30 -3.72
CA THR A 410 -15.74 -4.98 -2.60
C THR A 410 -15.82 -4.17 -1.30
N GLN A 411 -15.74 -2.84 -1.38
CA GLN A 411 -15.95 -1.97 -0.22
C GLN A 411 -17.36 -2.17 0.38
N TYR A 412 -18.40 -2.30 -0.46
CA TYR A 412 -19.75 -2.65 0.02
C TYR A 412 -19.77 -4.04 0.64
N LEU A 413 -19.15 -5.03 0.03
CA LEU A 413 -19.12 -6.39 0.57
C LEU A 413 -18.52 -6.46 1.98
N TYR A 414 -17.42 -5.72 2.22
CA TYR A 414 -16.82 -5.63 3.56
C TYR A 414 -17.67 -4.84 4.55
N THR A 415 -18.27 -3.72 4.11
CA THR A 415 -18.89 -2.77 5.03
C THR A 415 -20.38 -2.97 5.22
N ASN A 416 -21.05 -3.56 4.24
CA ASN A 416 -22.51 -3.70 4.17
C ASN A 416 -23.25 -2.35 4.33
N ASP A 417 -22.60 -1.24 3.95
CA ASP A 417 -23.11 0.13 4.04
C ASP A 417 -24.00 0.44 2.81
N LEU A 418 -25.32 0.46 3.01
CA LEU A 418 -26.29 0.75 1.94
C LEU A 418 -26.21 2.20 1.45
N ALA A 419 -25.86 3.15 2.31
CA ALA A 419 -25.72 4.53 1.90
C ALA A 419 -24.50 4.68 0.97
N TYR A 420 -23.37 4.07 1.33
CA TYR A 420 -22.19 4.01 0.47
C TYR A 420 -22.52 3.29 -0.87
N LEU A 421 -23.22 2.16 -0.83
CA LEU A 421 -23.60 1.45 -2.05
C LEU A 421 -24.41 2.35 -2.98
N LYS A 422 -25.41 3.05 -2.45
CA LYS A 422 -26.30 3.93 -3.23
C LYS A 422 -25.61 5.16 -3.76
N GLU A 423 -24.81 5.82 -2.94
CA GLU A 423 -24.26 7.16 -3.24
C GLU A 423 -22.90 7.13 -3.94
N VAL A 424 -22.08 6.11 -3.67
CA VAL A 424 -20.71 6.00 -4.18
C VAL A 424 -20.56 4.83 -5.15
N ALA A 425 -20.77 3.60 -4.70
CA ALA A 425 -20.41 2.40 -5.47
C ALA A 425 -21.30 2.24 -6.71
N PHE A 426 -22.61 2.19 -6.53
CA PHE A 426 -23.53 1.90 -7.62
C PHE A 426 -23.45 2.86 -8.80
N PRO A 427 -23.38 4.21 -8.61
CA PRO A 427 -23.17 5.14 -9.73
C PRO A 427 -21.90 4.87 -10.52
N VAL A 428 -20.79 4.53 -9.86
CA VAL A 428 -19.50 4.21 -10.50
C VAL A 428 -19.62 2.89 -11.29
N MET A 429 -20.09 1.83 -10.65
CA MET A 429 -20.26 0.51 -11.25
C MET A 429 -21.20 0.55 -12.46
N LYS A 430 -22.36 1.21 -12.34
CA LYS A 430 -23.33 1.36 -13.42
C LYS A 430 -22.72 2.01 -14.66
N GLU A 431 -21.95 3.06 -14.49
CA GLU A 431 -21.39 3.78 -15.63
C GLU A 431 -20.18 3.03 -16.24
N CYS A 432 -19.41 2.26 -15.48
CA CYS A 432 -18.41 1.32 -16.00
C CYS A 432 -19.09 0.18 -16.80
N ALA A 433 -20.17 -0.39 -16.29
CA ALA A 433 -20.96 -1.39 -17.01
C ALA A 433 -21.56 -0.83 -18.31
N ARG A 434 -22.10 0.40 -18.29
CA ARG A 434 -22.57 1.08 -19.51
C ARG A 434 -21.46 1.26 -20.54
N PHE A 435 -20.26 1.61 -20.09
CA PHE A 435 -19.10 1.74 -20.98
C PHE A 435 -18.82 0.42 -21.69
N PHE A 436 -18.67 -0.69 -20.97
CA PHE A 436 -18.46 -1.99 -21.60
C PHE A 436 -19.57 -2.37 -22.56
N LEU A 437 -20.85 -2.22 -22.15
CA LEU A 437 -21.99 -2.63 -22.97
C LEU A 437 -22.11 -1.83 -24.28
N LEU A 438 -21.87 -0.52 -24.23
CA LEU A 438 -22.19 0.39 -25.33
C LEU A 438 -20.99 0.68 -26.25
N HIS A 439 -19.75 0.46 -25.75
CA HIS A 439 -18.55 0.78 -26.49
C HIS A 439 -17.69 -0.43 -26.84
N GLU A 440 -17.71 -1.50 -26.00
CA GLU A 440 -16.74 -2.59 -26.11
C GLU A 440 -17.40 -3.95 -26.44
N CYS A 441 -18.68 -4.15 -26.14
CA CYS A 441 -19.40 -5.34 -26.53
C CYS A 441 -19.78 -5.31 -28.02
N VAL A 442 -19.42 -6.40 -28.73
CA VAL A 442 -19.73 -6.61 -30.15
C VAL A 442 -20.71 -7.77 -30.28
N GLU A 443 -21.90 -7.47 -30.81
CA GLU A 443 -22.91 -8.47 -31.09
C GLU A 443 -22.73 -9.08 -32.49
N HIS A 444 -22.81 -10.40 -32.61
CA HIS A 444 -22.65 -11.12 -33.85
C HIS A 444 -23.97 -11.63 -34.40
N PRO A 445 -24.07 -11.87 -35.74
CA PRO A 445 -25.33 -12.33 -36.39
C PRO A 445 -25.85 -13.69 -35.86
N ASP A 446 -24.99 -14.52 -35.28
CA ASP A 446 -25.35 -15.81 -34.67
C ASP A 446 -25.88 -15.65 -33.21
N GLY A 447 -26.02 -14.42 -32.74
CA GLY A 447 -26.43 -14.11 -31.37
C GLY A 447 -25.32 -14.22 -30.32
N SER A 448 -24.09 -14.55 -30.69
CA SER A 448 -22.97 -14.50 -29.76
C SER A 448 -22.52 -13.06 -29.49
N MET A 449 -21.75 -12.86 -28.41
CA MET A 449 -21.19 -11.55 -28.05
C MET A 449 -19.72 -11.71 -27.66
N THR A 450 -18.88 -10.78 -28.08
CA THR A 450 -17.46 -10.73 -27.76
C THR A 450 -17.05 -9.32 -27.34
N ILE A 451 -15.90 -9.17 -26.72
CA ILE A 451 -15.26 -7.86 -26.52
C ILE A 451 -14.60 -7.42 -27.84
N ALA A 452 -14.69 -6.15 -28.15
CA ALA A 452 -14.05 -5.49 -29.29
C ALA A 452 -12.52 -5.75 -29.32
N ALA A 453 -11.87 -5.28 -30.38
CA ALA A 453 -10.43 -5.28 -30.45
C ALA A 453 -9.85 -4.13 -29.61
N VAL A 454 -9.29 -4.46 -28.45
CA VAL A 454 -8.82 -3.51 -27.43
C VAL A 454 -7.40 -3.82 -26.98
N THR A 455 -6.72 -2.83 -26.40
CA THR A 455 -5.49 -3.07 -25.64
C THR A 455 -5.87 -3.72 -24.31
N ASP A 456 -5.40 -4.95 -24.11
CA ASP A 456 -5.63 -5.74 -22.90
C ASP A 456 -4.45 -5.59 -21.94
N LEU A 457 -4.13 -6.60 -21.15
CA LEU A 457 -2.97 -6.58 -20.28
C LEU A 457 -1.70 -6.20 -21.06
N GLU A 458 -0.98 -5.23 -20.55
CA GLU A 458 0.08 -4.49 -21.25
C GLU A 458 1.11 -5.31 -22.02
N ARG A 459 1.49 -6.48 -21.48
CA ARG A 459 2.54 -7.33 -22.09
C ARG A 459 2.06 -8.19 -23.24
N LEU A 460 0.78 -8.26 -23.48
CA LEU A 460 0.22 -8.94 -24.66
C LEU A 460 0.39 -8.13 -25.94
N GLY A 461 0.85 -6.88 -25.83
CA GLY A 461 0.99 -5.95 -26.93
C GLY A 461 -0.34 -5.30 -27.35
N PRO A 462 -0.30 -4.38 -28.31
CA PRO A 462 -1.48 -3.61 -28.70
C PRO A 462 -2.57 -4.48 -29.34
N VAL A 463 -3.77 -4.07 -29.16
CA VAL A 463 -5.02 -4.49 -29.81
C VAL A 463 -5.19 -6.00 -30.00
N LYS A 464 -5.95 -6.63 -29.10
CA LYS A 464 -6.36 -8.04 -29.16
C LYS A 464 -7.87 -8.14 -29.25
N LYS A 465 -8.36 -9.02 -30.11
CA LYS A 465 -9.81 -9.31 -30.24
C LYS A 465 -10.25 -10.25 -29.12
N ASN A 466 -11.39 -9.95 -28.52
CA ASN A 466 -11.98 -10.78 -27.47
C ASN A 466 -10.98 -11.27 -26.42
N PRO A 467 -10.22 -10.36 -25.75
CA PRO A 467 -9.22 -10.78 -24.78
C PRO A 467 -9.88 -11.30 -23.50
N PHE A 468 -9.26 -12.33 -22.91
CA PHE A 468 -9.79 -13.03 -21.73
C PHE A 468 -9.91 -12.11 -20.51
N PHE A 469 -8.87 -11.33 -20.21
CA PHE A 469 -8.85 -10.46 -19.04
C PHE A 469 -9.98 -9.41 -19.10
N THR A 470 -10.07 -8.65 -20.18
CA THR A 470 -11.12 -7.65 -20.34
C THR A 470 -12.51 -8.28 -20.34
N SER A 471 -12.66 -9.48 -20.96
CA SER A 471 -13.95 -10.20 -20.98
C SER A 471 -14.39 -10.63 -19.59
N CYS A 472 -13.51 -11.20 -18.76
CA CYS A 472 -13.80 -11.55 -17.36
C CYS A 472 -14.15 -10.31 -16.53
N GLY A 473 -13.40 -9.22 -16.72
CA GLY A 473 -13.68 -7.94 -16.03
C GLY A 473 -15.04 -7.35 -16.40
N ALA A 474 -15.42 -7.39 -17.67
CA ALA A 474 -16.73 -6.92 -18.13
C ALA A 474 -17.86 -7.78 -17.54
N ILE A 475 -17.73 -9.11 -17.55
CA ILE A 475 -18.69 -10.03 -16.94
C ILE A 475 -18.88 -9.70 -15.47
N TYR A 476 -17.78 -9.58 -14.71
CA TYR A 476 -17.84 -9.27 -13.28
C TYR A 476 -18.49 -7.90 -13.02
N THR A 477 -18.16 -6.90 -13.82
CA THR A 477 -18.75 -5.56 -13.72
C THR A 477 -20.26 -5.58 -13.96
N PHE A 478 -20.73 -6.34 -14.95
CA PHE A 478 -22.17 -6.50 -15.21
C PHE A 478 -22.87 -7.20 -14.06
N GLU A 479 -22.38 -8.37 -13.63
CA GLU A 479 -23.00 -9.20 -12.60
C GLU A 479 -23.05 -8.47 -11.25
N SER A 480 -21.95 -7.85 -10.83
CA SER A 480 -21.89 -7.09 -9.57
C SER A 480 -22.81 -5.85 -9.61
N THR A 481 -22.90 -5.17 -10.76
CA THR A 481 -23.82 -4.02 -10.91
C THR A 481 -25.29 -4.47 -10.82
N VAL A 482 -25.65 -5.61 -11.41
CA VAL A 482 -27.01 -6.16 -11.30
C VAL A 482 -27.31 -6.59 -9.85
N LYS A 483 -26.37 -7.19 -9.15
CA LYS A 483 -26.51 -7.52 -7.71
C LYS A 483 -26.73 -6.25 -6.88
N ALA A 484 -25.92 -5.23 -7.10
CA ALA A 484 -26.06 -3.93 -6.42
C ALA A 484 -27.44 -3.28 -6.68
N ALA A 485 -27.91 -3.31 -7.93
CA ALA A 485 -29.25 -2.80 -8.29
C ALA A 485 -30.38 -3.55 -7.55
N ARG A 486 -30.30 -4.87 -7.46
CA ARG A 486 -31.27 -5.70 -6.72
C ARG A 486 -31.30 -5.36 -5.23
N ILE A 487 -30.13 -5.21 -4.61
CA ILE A 487 -30.00 -4.81 -3.19
C ILE A 487 -30.66 -3.45 -2.96
N LEU A 488 -30.49 -2.52 -3.89
CA LEU A 488 -31.09 -1.17 -3.84
C LEU A 488 -32.55 -1.12 -4.26
N GLY A 489 -33.16 -2.24 -4.68
CA GLY A 489 -34.54 -2.32 -5.15
C GLY A 489 -34.76 -1.53 -6.47
N LEU A 490 -33.76 -1.45 -7.33
CA LEU A 490 -33.83 -0.73 -8.60
C LEU A 490 -34.20 -1.67 -9.73
N GLU A 491 -35.13 -1.24 -10.57
CA GLU A 491 -35.58 -1.93 -11.78
C GLU A 491 -35.34 -1.06 -13.00
N ASP A 492 -34.65 -1.57 -14.00
CA ASP A 492 -34.37 -0.89 -15.28
C ASP A 492 -34.02 -1.98 -16.31
N GLY A 493 -34.60 -1.92 -17.51
CA GLY A 493 -34.28 -2.83 -18.62
C GLY A 493 -32.78 -2.87 -18.99
N LEU A 494 -32.01 -1.89 -18.54
CA LEU A 494 -30.56 -1.91 -18.67
C LEU A 494 -29.92 -3.05 -17.87
N PHE A 495 -30.45 -3.42 -16.70
CA PHE A 495 -29.92 -4.49 -15.86
C PHE A 495 -30.16 -5.88 -16.47
N GLU A 496 -31.27 -6.05 -17.19
CA GLU A 496 -31.52 -7.23 -18.00
C GLU A 496 -30.50 -7.35 -19.13
N ARG A 497 -30.17 -6.24 -19.79
CA ARG A 497 -29.14 -6.20 -20.84
C ARG A 497 -27.75 -6.52 -20.28
N PHE A 498 -27.41 -6.06 -19.08
CA PHE A 498 -26.16 -6.44 -18.42
C PHE A 498 -26.12 -7.94 -18.13
N SER A 499 -27.20 -8.52 -17.62
CA SER A 499 -27.28 -9.95 -17.36
C SER A 499 -27.15 -10.79 -18.65
N ASP A 500 -27.81 -10.37 -19.73
CA ASP A 500 -27.70 -11.02 -21.05
C ASP A 500 -26.28 -10.93 -21.59
N ALA A 501 -25.66 -9.73 -21.56
CA ALA A 501 -24.29 -9.52 -22.01
C ALA A 501 -23.29 -10.40 -21.25
N ALA A 502 -23.38 -10.46 -19.93
CA ALA A 502 -22.54 -11.31 -19.09
C ALA A 502 -22.67 -12.80 -19.49
N ALA A 503 -23.91 -13.28 -19.65
CA ALA A 503 -24.18 -14.68 -20.04
C ALA A 503 -23.63 -15.03 -21.44
N ARG A 504 -23.72 -14.09 -22.38
CA ARG A 504 -23.23 -14.27 -23.78
C ARG A 504 -21.72 -14.19 -23.84
N LEU A 505 -21.07 -13.23 -23.14
CA LEU A 505 -19.61 -13.13 -23.08
C LEU A 505 -18.97 -14.35 -22.42
N ARG A 506 -19.58 -14.91 -21.38
CA ARG A 506 -19.09 -16.13 -20.71
C ARG A 506 -18.97 -17.30 -21.68
N LYS A 507 -19.89 -17.43 -22.66
CA LYS A 507 -19.88 -18.49 -23.67
C LYS A 507 -18.79 -18.31 -24.72
N THR A 508 -18.25 -17.11 -24.87
CA THR A 508 -17.28 -16.76 -25.90
C THR A 508 -15.87 -16.51 -25.34
N LEU A 509 -15.64 -16.81 -24.05
CA LEU A 509 -14.30 -16.70 -23.46
C LEU A 509 -13.30 -17.52 -24.28
N PRO A 510 -12.15 -16.93 -24.66
CA PRO A 510 -11.18 -17.57 -25.55
C PRO A 510 -10.54 -18.78 -24.88
N ASN A 511 -10.60 -19.93 -25.57
CA ASN A 511 -9.98 -21.18 -25.15
C ASN A 511 -9.47 -21.95 -26.38
N ASP A 512 -8.60 -22.93 -26.13
CA ASP A 512 -8.03 -23.80 -27.20
C ASP A 512 -8.67 -25.21 -27.20
N GLY A 513 -9.73 -25.41 -26.42
CA GLY A 513 -10.42 -26.68 -26.18
C GLY A 513 -9.88 -27.47 -25.00
N GLU A 514 -8.69 -27.13 -24.49
CA GLU A 514 -8.08 -27.75 -23.31
C GLU A 514 -8.02 -26.82 -22.11
N LYS A 515 -7.80 -25.51 -22.34
CA LYS A 515 -7.68 -24.45 -21.32
C LYS A 515 -8.07 -23.10 -21.90
N TYR A 516 -8.33 -22.13 -21.03
CA TYR A 516 -8.46 -20.73 -21.44
C TYR A 516 -7.11 -20.19 -21.90
N ILE A 517 -7.15 -19.26 -22.86
CA ILE A 517 -6.00 -18.58 -23.46
C ILE A 517 -6.21 -17.06 -23.46
N PRO A 518 -5.16 -16.23 -23.47
CA PRO A 518 -5.28 -14.77 -23.35
C PRO A 518 -6.17 -14.11 -24.41
N TYR A 519 -6.16 -14.62 -25.64
CA TYR A 519 -7.03 -14.18 -26.75
C TYR A 519 -7.06 -15.26 -27.84
N PRO A 520 -8.06 -15.28 -28.74
CA PRO A 520 -8.18 -16.30 -29.77
C PRO A 520 -6.89 -16.48 -30.61
N GLY A 521 -6.36 -17.70 -30.62
CA GLY A 521 -5.13 -18.07 -31.34
C GLY A 521 -3.83 -17.67 -30.64
N CYS A 522 -3.88 -17.16 -29.41
CA CYS A 522 -2.68 -16.84 -28.61
C CYS A 522 -1.84 -18.08 -28.32
N LYS A 523 -0.52 -17.92 -28.50
CA LYS A 523 0.47 -18.99 -28.22
C LYS A 523 1.36 -18.60 -27.00
N VAL A 524 1.21 -17.40 -26.48
CA VAL A 524 2.01 -16.88 -25.36
C VAL A 524 1.29 -17.20 -24.06
N ASN A 525 2.03 -17.69 -23.08
CA ASN A 525 1.51 -17.84 -21.74
C ASN A 525 1.44 -16.47 -21.03
N SER A 526 0.37 -16.19 -20.32
CA SER A 526 0.16 -14.88 -19.69
C SER A 526 -0.67 -15.01 -18.41
N ILE A 527 -0.37 -14.17 -17.43
CA ILE A 527 -1.18 -14.02 -16.21
C ILE A 527 -2.64 -13.62 -16.50
N ALA A 528 -2.95 -13.12 -17.69
CA ALA A 528 -4.32 -12.79 -18.09
C ALA A 528 -5.30 -13.95 -17.88
N VAL A 529 -4.86 -15.20 -18.04
CA VAL A 529 -5.71 -16.39 -17.86
C VAL A 529 -6.07 -16.68 -16.40
N VAL A 530 -5.44 -16.03 -15.43
CA VAL A 530 -5.74 -16.17 -14.00
C VAL A 530 -6.96 -15.34 -13.60
N THR A 531 -7.34 -14.38 -14.43
CA THR A 531 -8.28 -13.31 -14.03
C THR A 531 -9.73 -13.75 -13.95
N GLY A 532 -10.09 -14.92 -14.47
CA GLY A 532 -11.39 -15.52 -14.27
C GLY A 532 -11.65 -16.02 -12.84
N MET A 533 -10.56 -16.16 -12.04
CA MET A 533 -10.63 -16.53 -10.63
C MET A 533 -10.26 -15.36 -9.70
N TYR A 534 -9.24 -14.59 -10.06
CA TYR A 534 -8.77 -13.42 -9.30
C TYR A 534 -8.25 -12.34 -10.26
N PRO A 535 -8.67 -11.09 -10.15
CA PRO A 535 -9.57 -10.50 -9.13
C PRO A 535 -11.06 -10.60 -9.47
N TYR A 536 -11.44 -11.25 -10.58
CA TYR A 536 -12.83 -11.37 -11.02
C TYR A 536 -13.33 -12.80 -10.88
N PRO A 537 -13.95 -13.21 -9.75
CA PRO A 537 -14.40 -14.57 -9.55
C PRO A 537 -15.66 -14.86 -10.40
N VAL A 538 -15.50 -14.85 -11.74
CA VAL A 538 -16.58 -15.12 -12.71
C VAL A 538 -16.66 -16.57 -13.11
N LEU A 539 -15.61 -17.35 -12.89
CA LEU A 539 -15.55 -18.77 -13.17
C LEU A 539 -15.64 -19.59 -11.86
N SER A 540 -16.23 -20.78 -11.96
CA SER A 540 -16.33 -21.69 -10.83
C SER A 540 -14.97 -22.35 -10.55
N THR A 541 -14.71 -22.70 -9.29
CA THR A 541 -13.57 -23.57 -8.90
C THR A 541 -13.67 -24.96 -9.51
N ASP A 542 -14.86 -25.36 -10.01
CA ASP A 542 -15.07 -26.63 -10.74
C ASP A 542 -14.84 -26.49 -12.25
N ASP A 543 -14.54 -25.28 -12.77
CA ASP A 543 -14.25 -25.08 -14.18
C ASP A 543 -12.90 -25.72 -14.55
N PRO A 544 -12.90 -26.79 -15.35
CA PRO A 544 -11.65 -27.51 -15.66
C PRO A 544 -10.72 -26.75 -16.60
N LEU A 545 -11.25 -25.82 -17.42
CA LEU A 545 -10.44 -25.05 -18.36
C LEU A 545 -9.65 -23.96 -17.61
N GLU A 546 -10.29 -23.32 -16.62
CA GLU A 546 -9.65 -22.29 -15.81
C GLU A 546 -8.56 -22.89 -14.91
N ARG A 547 -8.85 -23.98 -14.23
CA ARG A 547 -7.87 -24.67 -13.40
C ARG A 547 -6.65 -25.12 -14.22
N LYS A 548 -6.85 -25.66 -15.43
CA LYS A 548 -5.76 -26.04 -16.32
C LYS A 548 -4.96 -24.83 -16.79
N ALA A 549 -5.61 -23.70 -17.08
CA ALA A 549 -4.95 -22.50 -17.51
C ALA A 549 -4.03 -21.93 -16.41
N ILE A 550 -4.52 -21.86 -15.18
CA ILE A 550 -3.77 -21.38 -14.02
C ILE A 550 -2.58 -22.30 -13.71
N LEU A 551 -2.79 -23.62 -13.67
CA LEU A 551 -1.72 -24.59 -13.41
C LEU A 551 -0.67 -24.59 -14.52
N HIS A 552 -1.08 -24.51 -15.78
CA HIS A 552 -0.15 -24.39 -16.89
C HIS A 552 0.71 -23.12 -16.81
N PHE A 553 0.09 -21.98 -16.42
CA PHE A 553 0.84 -20.74 -16.19
C PHE A 553 1.82 -20.88 -15.01
N TYR A 554 1.40 -21.50 -13.92
CA TYR A 554 2.24 -21.77 -12.76
C TYR A 554 3.44 -22.65 -13.11
N ASP A 555 3.23 -23.77 -13.81
CA ASP A 555 4.27 -24.73 -14.15
C ASP A 555 5.33 -24.13 -15.10
N GLU A 556 4.91 -23.25 -16.00
CA GLU A 556 5.76 -22.63 -17.02
C GLU A 556 6.18 -21.18 -16.70
N ARG A 557 5.98 -20.70 -15.47
CA ARG A 557 6.19 -19.30 -15.11
C ARG A 557 7.61 -18.77 -15.38
N TYR A 558 8.60 -19.64 -15.40
CA TYR A 558 9.99 -19.29 -15.72
C TYR A 558 10.41 -19.59 -17.16
N THR A 559 9.49 -20.09 -17.98
CA THR A 559 9.80 -20.41 -19.39
C THR A 559 9.99 -19.11 -20.17
N ALA A 560 10.98 -19.10 -21.08
CA ALA A 560 11.23 -17.96 -21.95
C ALA A 560 9.97 -17.57 -22.75
N GLY A 561 9.61 -16.28 -22.75
CA GLY A 561 8.39 -15.77 -23.36
C GLY A 561 7.15 -15.82 -22.45
N ASN A 562 7.24 -16.40 -21.27
CA ASN A 562 6.21 -16.28 -20.24
C ASN A 562 6.22 -14.85 -19.68
N MET A 563 5.03 -14.30 -19.45
CA MET A 563 4.86 -12.92 -18.96
C MET A 563 4.96 -12.78 -17.44
N TYR A 564 5.41 -13.81 -16.75
CA TYR A 564 5.72 -13.76 -15.32
C TYR A 564 7.01 -12.96 -15.04
N ALA A 565 8.00 -13.07 -15.90
CA ALA A 565 9.26 -12.35 -15.81
C ALA A 565 9.31 -11.16 -16.76
N ILE A 566 9.94 -10.07 -16.35
CA ILE A 566 10.24 -8.88 -17.15
C ILE A 566 11.72 -8.90 -17.51
N GLY A 567 12.04 -9.22 -18.76
CA GLY A 567 13.43 -9.45 -19.15
C GLY A 567 14.01 -10.66 -18.43
N SER A 568 15.06 -10.44 -17.62
CA SER A 568 15.62 -11.43 -16.68
C SER A 568 15.05 -11.29 -15.26
N GLY A 569 14.19 -10.29 -15.02
CA GLY A 569 13.67 -9.94 -13.71
C GLY A 569 12.41 -10.70 -13.32
N LEU A 570 12.31 -11.05 -12.05
CA LEU A 570 11.11 -11.63 -11.46
C LEU A 570 10.11 -10.52 -11.10
N CYS A 571 8.83 -10.74 -11.38
CA CYS A 571 7.75 -9.87 -10.97
C CYS A 571 7.07 -10.43 -9.70
N PRO A 572 7.46 -10.00 -8.49
CA PRO A 572 6.91 -10.56 -7.25
C PRO A 572 5.39 -10.33 -7.12
N TRP A 573 4.86 -9.26 -7.65
CA TRP A 573 3.42 -9.01 -7.64
C TRP A 573 2.61 -10.01 -8.48
N TYR A 574 3.18 -10.61 -9.53
CA TYR A 574 2.56 -11.71 -10.26
C TYR A 574 2.52 -12.97 -9.41
N ALA A 575 3.57 -13.25 -8.63
CA ALA A 575 3.57 -14.39 -7.71
C ALA A 575 2.41 -14.30 -6.72
N ALA A 576 2.23 -13.14 -6.08
CA ALA A 576 1.13 -12.89 -5.16
C ALA A 576 -0.25 -12.98 -5.84
N TRP A 577 -0.37 -12.50 -7.08
CA TRP A 577 -1.60 -12.59 -7.86
C TRP A 577 -2.02 -14.05 -8.11
N ILE A 578 -1.08 -14.87 -8.57
CA ILE A 578 -1.35 -16.31 -8.82
C ILE A 578 -1.62 -17.02 -7.48
N ALA A 579 -0.92 -16.65 -6.39
CA ALA A 579 -1.16 -17.19 -5.06
C ALA A 579 -2.61 -16.96 -4.62
N SER A 580 -3.16 -15.76 -4.84
CA SER A 580 -4.57 -15.46 -4.57
C SER A 580 -5.53 -16.35 -5.36
N ALA A 581 -5.26 -16.58 -6.65
CA ALA A 581 -6.07 -17.47 -7.47
C ALA A 581 -6.00 -18.93 -6.97
N LEU A 582 -4.81 -19.43 -6.65
CA LEU A 582 -4.61 -20.80 -6.15
C LEU A 582 -5.18 -20.98 -4.74
N ALA A 583 -5.16 -19.95 -3.89
CA ALA A 583 -5.85 -19.96 -2.60
C ALA A 583 -7.37 -20.22 -2.75
N ASN A 584 -7.98 -19.71 -3.83
CA ASN A 584 -9.36 -19.98 -4.15
C ASN A 584 -9.66 -21.46 -4.46
N TYR A 585 -8.66 -22.22 -4.88
CA TYR A 585 -8.79 -23.69 -5.09
C TYR A 585 -8.40 -24.49 -3.84
N GLY A 586 -7.92 -23.87 -2.78
CA GLY A 586 -7.34 -24.56 -1.63
C GLY A 586 -6.01 -25.25 -1.94
N ASP A 587 -5.30 -24.83 -3.01
CA ASP A 587 -3.97 -25.34 -3.36
C ASP A 587 -2.91 -24.69 -2.49
N ARG A 588 -2.80 -25.18 -1.25
CA ARG A 588 -1.97 -24.64 -0.18
C ARG A 588 -0.50 -24.57 -0.53
N ASP A 589 0.01 -25.66 -1.09
CA ASP A 589 1.46 -25.81 -1.36
C ASP A 589 1.93 -24.84 -2.43
N LYS A 590 1.19 -24.72 -3.53
CA LYS A 590 1.54 -23.80 -4.60
C LYS A 590 1.33 -22.35 -4.21
N SER A 591 0.25 -22.05 -3.49
CA SER A 591 -0.01 -20.70 -2.98
C SER A 591 1.11 -20.27 -2.02
N LEU A 592 1.50 -21.12 -1.06
CA LEU A 592 2.60 -20.87 -0.14
C LEU A 592 3.94 -20.66 -0.88
N SER A 593 4.25 -21.54 -1.84
CA SER A 593 5.49 -21.42 -2.64
C SER A 593 5.60 -20.07 -3.36
N LEU A 594 4.49 -19.58 -3.91
CA LEU A 594 4.47 -18.27 -4.58
C LEU A 594 4.58 -17.09 -3.61
N LEU A 595 3.96 -17.20 -2.43
CA LEU A 595 4.11 -16.18 -1.38
C LEU A 595 5.56 -16.12 -0.88
N GLN A 596 6.20 -17.26 -0.67
CA GLN A 596 7.63 -17.33 -0.31
C GLN A 596 8.53 -16.77 -1.41
N GLU A 597 8.19 -17.04 -2.67
CA GLU A 597 8.90 -16.48 -3.83
C GLU A 597 8.78 -14.95 -3.86
N ALA A 598 7.59 -14.39 -3.66
CA ALA A 598 7.38 -12.95 -3.57
C ALA A 598 8.11 -12.34 -2.36
N ALA A 599 7.98 -12.95 -1.18
CA ALA A 599 8.62 -12.48 0.05
C ALA A 599 10.16 -12.50 -0.04
N SER A 600 10.75 -13.47 -0.76
CA SER A 600 12.20 -13.52 -0.97
C SER A 600 12.76 -12.36 -1.78
N GLN A 601 11.90 -11.56 -2.41
CA GLN A 601 12.27 -10.43 -3.27
C GLN A 601 12.19 -9.07 -2.56
N ILE A 602 11.75 -9.00 -1.30
CA ILE A 602 11.73 -7.73 -0.55
C ILE A 602 13.15 -7.22 -0.29
N GLY A 603 13.28 -5.90 -0.08
CA GLY A 603 14.54 -5.25 0.19
C GLY A 603 14.96 -5.27 1.67
N TYR A 604 16.00 -4.52 1.97
CA TYR A 604 16.60 -4.46 3.32
C TYR A 604 15.64 -3.91 4.38
N PHE A 605 14.76 -2.99 4.00
CA PHE A 605 13.77 -2.37 4.88
C PHE A 605 12.38 -2.94 4.67
N SER A 606 12.28 -4.13 4.10
CA SER A 606 11.03 -4.84 3.76
C SER A 606 10.23 -4.18 2.65
N GLU A 607 10.84 -3.27 1.88
CA GLU A 607 10.24 -2.64 0.72
C GLU A 607 9.96 -3.65 -0.39
N HIS A 608 8.80 -3.51 -1.03
CA HIS A 608 8.41 -4.29 -2.20
C HIS A 608 8.92 -3.65 -3.50
N PHE A 609 9.15 -4.46 -4.51
CA PHE A 609 9.65 -4.04 -5.81
C PHE A 609 8.70 -4.47 -6.93
N GLU A 610 8.66 -3.71 -8.02
CA GLU A 610 8.07 -4.22 -9.26
C GLU A 610 8.91 -5.41 -9.77
N ILE A 611 10.22 -5.22 -9.83
CA ILE A 611 11.18 -6.26 -10.20
C ILE A 611 12.38 -6.17 -9.25
N ASN A 612 12.74 -7.29 -8.64
CA ASN A 612 13.93 -7.41 -7.82
C ASN A 612 14.63 -8.75 -8.09
N GLU A 613 15.72 -8.69 -8.83
CA GLU A 613 16.55 -9.84 -9.17
C GLU A 613 18.03 -9.45 -9.07
N LYS A 614 18.93 -10.43 -9.15
CA LYS A 614 20.37 -10.27 -8.93
C LYS A 614 20.98 -9.05 -9.62
N ASP A 615 20.62 -8.80 -10.87
CA ASP A 615 21.22 -7.74 -11.68
C ASP A 615 20.22 -6.63 -12.04
N VAL A 616 18.98 -6.71 -11.54
CA VAL A 616 17.89 -5.79 -11.87
C VAL A 616 17.09 -5.45 -10.62
N ILE A 617 17.11 -4.17 -10.24
CA ILE A 617 16.18 -3.58 -9.27
C ILE A 617 15.38 -2.52 -10.01
N ARG A 618 14.06 -2.64 -9.95
CA ARG A 618 13.18 -1.62 -10.53
C ARG A 618 12.09 -1.27 -9.54
N ASN A 619 11.84 0.03 -9.48
CA ASN A 619 10.68 0.59 -8.83
C ASN A 619 10.48 0.06 -7.40
N PRO A 620 11.35 0.44 -6.45
CA PRO A 620 11.18 0.13 -5.03
C PRO A 620 9.99 0.91 -4.46
N TRP A 621 9.48 0.45 -3.32
CA TRP A 621 8.29 0.98 -2.67
C TRP A 621 7.08 0.92 -3.63
N PHE A 622 6.94 -0.27 -4.25
CA PHE A 622 5.95 -0.54 -5.29
C PHE A 622 4.65 -1.05 -4.68
N THR A 623 3.73 -0.16 -4.45
CA THR A 623 2.47 -0.42 -3.71
C THR A 623 1.60 -1.50 -4.33
N THR A 624 1.67 -1.72 -5.64
CA THR A 624 0.98 -2.82 -6.33
C THR A 624 1.46 -4.19 -5.84
N ALA A 625 2.77 -4.37 -5.66
CA ALA A 625 3.32 -5.62 -5.12
C ALA A 625 2.95 -5.77 -3.65
N ALA A 626 3.07 -4.69 -2.87
CA ALA A 626 2.68 -4.66 -1.47
C ALA A 626 1.20 -5.04 -1.29
N GLY A 627 0.30 -4.40 -2.03
CA GLY A 627 -1.14 -4.66 -1.97
C GLY A 627 -1.53 -6.08 -2.36
N ASN A 628 -0.98 -6.59 -3.46
CA ASN A 628 -1.21 -7.98 -3.88
C ASN A 628 -0.68 -8.98 -2.87
N TYR A 629 0.50 -8.72 -2.28
CA TYR A 629 1.09 -9.61 -1.29
C TYR A 629 0.27 -9.68 0.00
N VAL A 630 -0.08 -8.53 0.57
CA VAL A 630 -0.93 -8.45 1.77
C VAL A 630 -2.24 -9.17 1.53
N HIS A 631 -2.92 -8.86 0.42
CA HIS A 631 -4.18 -9.52 0.08
C HIS A 631 -4.04 -11.04 -0.08
N ALA A 632 -3.02 -11.53 -0.77
CA ALA A 632 -2.82 -12.95 -1.01
C ALA A 632 -2.57 -13.74 0.30
N LEU A 633 -1.80 -13.16 1.24
CA LEU A 633 -1.58 -13.77 2.53
C LEU A 633 -2.86 -13.78 3.38
N ASP A 634 -3.61 -12.68 3.39
CA ASP A 634 -4.91 -12.62 4.07
C ASP A 634 -5.89 -13.66 3.51
N GLN A 635 -5.96 -13.80 2.16
CA GLN A 635 -6.79 -14.82 1.51
C GLN A 635 -6.37 -16.27 1.85
N THR A 636 -5.10 -16.49 2.12
CA THR A 636 -4.60 -17.80 2.59
C THR A 636 -5.16 -18.16 3.96
N LEU A 637 -5.29 -17.16 4.83
CA LEU A 637 -5.79 -17.30 6.20
C LEU A 637 -7.32 -17.23 6.26
N LEU A 638 -7.91 -16.25 5.56
CA LEU A 638 -9.35 -15.97 5.57
C LEU A 638 -9.84 -15.60 4.16
N LEU A 639 -10.42 -16.54 3.46
CA LEU A 639 -10.92 -16.34 2.10
C LEU A 639 -12.37 -15.88 2.11
N ASN A 640 -12.65 -14.69 1.59
CA ASN A 640 -14.00 -14.16 1.42
C ASN A 640 -14.50 -14.40 -0.02
N ARG A 641 -15.67 -15.02 -0.17
CA ARG A 641 -16.37 -15.19 -1.44
C ARG A 641 -17.83 -14.81 -1.25
N GLU A 642 -18.23 -13.64 -1.68
CA GLU A 642 -19.62 -13.14 -1.55
C GLU A 642 -20.36 -13.58 -0.26
N ASP A 643 -21.08 -14.71 -0.30
CA ASP A 643 -21.86 -15.24 0.83
C ASP A 643 -21.10 -16.26 1.68
N ASP A 644 -19.94 -16.70 1.25
CA ASP A 644 -19.11 -17.69 1.92
C ASP A 644 -17.82 -17.10 2.48
N VAL A 645 -17.47 -17.50 3.70
CA VAL A 645 -16.22 -17.15 4.38
C VAL A 645 -15.52 -18.44 4.77
N PHE A 646 -14.32 -18.64 4.24
CA PHE A 646 -13.52 -19.84 4.47
C PHE A 646 -12.39 -19.53 5.44
N VAL A 647 -12.45 -20.07 6.63
CA VAL A 647 -11.45 -19.89 7.69
C VAL A 647 -10.34 -20.92 7.52
N CYS A 648 -9.07 -20.47 7.44
CA CYS A 648 -7.89 -21.33 7.28
C CYS A 648 -7.95 -22.25 6.05
N TYR A 649 -8.63 -21.83 4.98
CA TYR A 649 -8.88 -22.68 3.80
C TYR A 649 -7.62 -23.09 3.08
N SER A 650 -6.72 -22.14 2.87
CA SER A 650 -5.45 -22.34 2.20
C SER A 650 -4.24 -22.21 3.14
N ALA A 651 -4.47 -22.12 4.45
CA ALA A 651 -3.38 -22.12 5.42
C ALA A 651 -2.58 -23.42 5.35
N PRO A 652 -1.22 -23.36 5.33
CA PRO A 652 -0.39 -24.55 5.29
C PRO A 652 -0.65 -25.49 6.46
N VAL A 653 -0.76 -26.79 6.20
CA VAL A 653 -1.07 -27.80 7.23
C VAL A 653 0.08 -27.98 8.23
N GLU A 654 1.29 -27.67 7.83
CA GLU A 654 2.49 -27.66 8.65
C GLU A 654 2.53 -26.52 9.67
N TRP A 655 1.79 -25.44 9.46
CA TRP A 655 1.62 -24.38 10.44
C TRP A 655 0.78 -24.91 11.62
N LYS A 656 1.42 -25.11 12.76
CA LYS A 656 0.79 -25.68 13.95
C LYS A 656 0.33 -24.60 14.94
N ASP A 657 1.02 -23.48 14.95
CA ASP A 657 0.76 -22.36 15.86
C ASP A 657 0.73 -21.09 15.05
N TYR A 658 -0.44 -20.47 14.96
CA TYR A 658 -0.66 -19.19 14.27
C TYR A 658 -1.96 -18.54 14.72
N SER A 659 -2.07 -17.23 14.53
CA SER A 659 -3.28 -16.48 14.82
C SER A 659 -3.46 -15.32 13.87
N PHE A 660 -4.71 -14.88 13.71
CA PHE A 660 -5.03 -13.69 12.93
C PHE A 660 -6.33 -13.02 13.37
N THR A 661 -6.44 -11.74 13.08
CA THR A 661 -7.68 -10.95 13.20
C THR A 661 -7.90 -10.25 11.87
N LEU A 662 -8.87 -10.71 11.06
CA LEU A 662 -9.10 -10.22 9.70
C LEU A 662 -10.59 -9.95 9.45
N PRO A 663 -10.92 -9.01 8.53
CA PRO A 663 -12.29 -8.64 8.22
C PRO A 663 -12.96 -9.68 7.32
N CYS A 664 -14.24 -9.94 7.59
CA CYS A 664 -15.12 -10.74 6.76
C CYS A 664 -16.11 -9.87 5.98
N TYR A 665 -16.56 -10.35 4.83
CA TYR A 665 -17.69 -9.73 4.16
C TYR A 665 -18.94 -9.72 5.07
N GLY A 666 -19.80 -8.72 4.90
CA GLY A 666 -20.99 -8.55 5.72
C GLY A 666 -20.76 -7.77 7.02
N ASN A 667 -19.73 -6.94 7.08
CA ASN A 667 -19.35 -6.12 8.23
C ASN A 667 -19.02 -6.93 9.48
N MET A 668 -18.23 -7.98 9.30
CA MET A 668 -17.79 -8.86 10.37
C MET A 668 -16.27 -8.92 10.47
N THR A 669 -15.77 -9.40 11.60
CA THR A 669 -14.36 -9.65 11.86
C THR A 669 -14.21 -11.05 12.45
N ALA A 670 -13.27 -11.83 11.94
CA ALA A 670 -12.89 -13.13 12.48
C ALA A 670 -11.57 -13.02 13.24
N ARG A 671 -11.58 -13.42 14.52
CA ARG A 671 -10.36 -13.60 15.33
C ARG A 671 -10.13 -15.09 15.55
N VAL A 672 -9.04 -15.59 15.02
CA VAL A 672 -8.74 -17.02 14.98
C VAL A 672 -7.40 -17.29 15.63
N GLU A 673 -7.32 -18.37 16.41
CA GLU A 673 -6.08 -18.86 17.00
C GLU A 673 -6.02 -20.38 16.86
N VAL A 674 -4.92 -20.88 16.26
CA VAL A 674 -4.60 -22.29 16.12
C VAL A 674 -3.38 -22.60 16.97
N ARG A 675 -3.44 -23.65 17.78
CA ARG A 675 -2.31 -24.15 18.57
C ARG A 675 -2.19 -25.66 18.41
N LYS A 676 -0.97 -26.13 18.17
CA LYS A 676 -0.67 -27.55 17.90
C LYS A 676 -1.56 -28.16 16.80
N GLY A 677 -1.84 -27.36 15.77
CA GLY A 677 -2.68 -27.75 14.64
C GLY A 677 -4.17 -27.91 14.99
N ARG A 678 -4.66 -27.28 16.06
CA ARG A 678 -6.04 -27.27 16.49
C ARG A 678 -6.52 -25.86 16.75
N LEU A 679 -7.76 -25.61 16.38
CA LEU A 679 -8.43 -24.36 16.67
C LEU A 679 -8.67 -24.23 18.18
N VAL A 680 -8.13 -23.19 18.81
CA VAL A 680 -8.31 -22.88 20.24
C VAL A 680 -9.13 -21.62 20.46
N ARG A 681 -9.29 -20.83 19.40
CA ARG A 681 -10.17 -19.66 19.37
C ARG A 681 -10.71 -19.45 17.96
N CYS A 682 -11.98 -19.15 17.87
CA CYS A 682 -12.61 -18.62 16.66
C CYS A 682 -13.80 -17.76 17.08
N ASP A 683 -13.55 -16.46 17.14
CA ASP A 683 -14.56 -15.45 17.45
C ASP A 683 -14.95 -14.73 16.15
N ILE A 684 -16.23 -14.74 15.83
CA ILE A 684 -16.80 -13.99 14.72
C ILE A 684 -17.62 -12.86 15.33
N SER A 685 -17.20 -11.62 15.10
CA SER A 685 -17.86 -10.43 15.65
C SER A 685 -18.46 -9.60 14.55
N ARG A 686 -19.65 -9.03 14.77
CA ARG A 686 -20.20 -8.01 13.91
C ARG A 686 -19.78 -6.63 14.40
N ASN A 687 -19.30 -5.79 13.46
CA ASN A 687 -18.93 -4.41 13.76
C ASN A 687 -20.20 -3.54 13.87
N SER A 688 -20.18 -2.52 14.73
CA SER A 688 -21.37 -1.79 15.22
C SER A 688 -21.85 -0.63 14.32
N TRP A 689 -21.42 -0.54 13.06
CA TRP A 689 -21.69 0.63 12.22
C TRP A 689 -22.47 0.37 10.92
N SER A 690 -23.15 -0.78 10.81
CA SER A 690 -23.91 -1.17 9.61
C SER A 690 -25.37 -1.41 9.91
N ASP A 691 -26.25 -0.88 9.05
CA ASP A 691 -27.71 -0.92 9.22
C ASP A 691 -28.36 -2.28 8.89
N THR A 692 -27.65 -3.20 8.26
CA THR A 692 -28.24 -4.46 7.78
C THR A 692 -27.47 -5.69 8.26
N SER A 693 -28.21 -6.71 8.74
CA SER A 693 -27.65 -8.04 9.00
C SER A 693 -27.65 -8.86 7.71
N ALA A 694 -26.47 -9.13 7.16
CA ALA A 694 -26.35 -10.17 6.13
C ALA A 694 -25.84 -11.45 6.79
N GLY A 695 -26.60 -12.54 6.69
CA GLY A 695 -26.11 -13.86 7.08
C GLY A 695 -24.97 -14.27 6.13
N LYS A 696 -23.87 -14.79 6.69
CA LYS A 696 -22.75 -15.36 5.92
C LYS A 696 -22.55 -16.82 6.28
N THR A 697 -22.17 -17.63 5.31
CA THR A 697 -21.87 -19.03 5.51
C THR A 697 -20.38 -19.20 5.77
N PHE A 698 -20.04 -19.74 6.94
CA PHE A 698 -18.67 -20.02 7.34
C PHE A 698 -18.31 -21.47 7.08
N TRP A 699 -17.05 -21.67 6.63
CA TRP A 699 -16.47 -22.97 6.34
C TRP A 699 -15.16 -23.10 7.12
N ILE A 700 -15.05 -24.12 7.97
CA ILE A 700 -13.84 -24.39 8.77
C ILE A 700 -13.37 -25.82 8.49
N PRO A 701 -12.09 -26.07 8.17
CA PRO A 701 -11.56 -27.42 7.97
C PRO A 701 -11.80 -28.32 9.18
N ASP A 702 -12.31 -29.51 8.97
CA ASP A 702 -12.72 -30.44 10.05
C ASP A 702 -11.51 -30.95 10.87
N TYR A 703 -10.31 -30.95 10.29
CA TYR A 703 -9.07 -31.32 11.00
C TYR A 703 -8.65 -30.29 12.07
N LEU A 704 -9.13 -29.05 11.99
CA LEU A 704 -8.86 -28.00 12.99
C LEU A 704 -9.80 -28.08 14.19
N MET A 705 -11.01 -28.64 14.04
CA MET A 705 -12.01 -28.73 15.09
C MET A 705 -12.29 -30.18 15.49
N THR A 706 -12.68 -30.38 16.76
CA THR A 706 -13.34 -31.60 17.19
C THR A 706 -14.75 -31.28 17.71
N PRO A 707 -15.76 -32.13 17.48
CA PRO A 707 -17.16 -31.86 17.91
C PRO A 707 -17.32 -31.60 19.43
N LYS A 708 -16.30 -31.93 20.24
CA LYS A 708 -16.29 -31.75 21.70
C LYS A 708 -15.76 -30.35 22.13
N SER A 709 -15.17 -29.60 21.23
CA SER A 709 -14.59 -28.26 21.51
C SER A 709 -15.54 -27.11 21.20
N ILE A 710 -16.82 -27.40 21.09
CA ILE A 710 -17.87 -26.43 20.80
C ILE A 710 -18.29 -25.75 22.12
N GLY A 711 -18.13 -24.42 22.20
CA GLY A 711 -18.31 -23.65 23.42
C GLY A 711 -19.74 -23.57 24.02
N LYS A 712 -19.92 -22.71 25.02
CA LYS A 712 -21.12 -22.57 25.85
C LYS A 712 -22.29 -21.79 25.20
N THR A 713 -22.06 -21.11 24.06
CA THR A 713 -23.12 -20.35 23.36
C THR A 713 -23.94 -21.27 22.49
N ALA A 714 -25.22 -20.98 22.30
CA ALA A 714 -26.07 -21.74 21.39
C ALA A 714 -25.46 -21.71 19.98
N LEU A 715 -24.99 -22.87 19.53
CA LEU A 715 -24.27 -22.97 18.27
C LEU A 715 -25.23 -22.97 17.09
N PRO A 716 -24.82 -22.37 15.97
CA PRO A 716 -25.51 -22.61 14.72
C PRO A 716 -25.48 -24.11 14.37
N LEU A 717 -26.47 -24.57 13.63
CA LEU A 717 -26.49 -25.95 13.12
C LEU A 717 -25.29 -26.10 12.17
N MET A 718 -24.35 -26.98 12.53
CA MET A 718 -23.18 -27.29 11.73
C MET A 718 -23.40 -28.53 10.89
N GLU A 719 -23.17 -28.41 9.60
CA GLU A 719 -23.15 -29.51 8.65
C GLU A 719 -21.70 -29.87 8.30
N LYS A 720 -21.40 -31.17 8.16
CA LYS A 720 -20.08 -31.61 7.67
C LYS A 720 -20.17 -31.92 6.17
N VAL A 721 -19.44 -31.14 5.36
CA VAL A 721 -19.42 -31.22 3.90
C VAL A 721 -17.97 -31.22 3.42
N ASP A 722 -17.57 -32.23 2.67
CA ASP A 722 -16.30 -32.34 1.97
C ASP A 722 -15.06 -31.98 2.81
N GLY A 723 -15.03 -32.42 4.07
CA GLY A 723 -13.91 -32.16 4.98
C GLY A 723 -13.97 -30.81 5.72
N TYR A 724 -15.11 -30.11 5.64
CA TYR A 724 -15.34 -28.83 6.32
C TYR A 724 -16.60 -28.93 7.23
N TYR A 725 -16.58 -28.12 8.29
CA TYR A 725 -17.81 -27.73 8.98
C TYR A 725 -18.36 -26.47 8.33
N LYS A 726 -19.63 -26.55 7.89
CA LYS A 726 -20.39 -25.48 7.27
C LYS A 726 -21.49 -25.02 8.20
N PHE A 727 -21.66 -23.71 8.40
CA PHE A 727 -22.72 -23.13 9.22
C PHE A 727 -22.98 -21.68 8.85
N THR A 728 -24.19 -21.20 9.05
CA THR A 728 -24.59 -19.81 8.78
C THR A 728 -24.53 -18.99 10.05
N VAL A 729 -23.93 -17.80 9.96
CA VAL A 729 -23.82 -16.81 11.03
C VAL A 729 -24.66 -15.60 10.67
N SER A 730 -25.55 -15.21 11.57
CA SER A 730 -26.33 -13.98 11.52
C SER A 730 -26.19 -13.33 12.89
N LEU A 731 -25.54 -12.16 12.98
CA LEU A 731 -25.26 -11.47 14.22
C LEU A 731 -25.95 -10.11 14.25
N SER A 732 -26.37 -9.68 15.44
CA SER A 732 -26.78 -8.31 15.71
C SER A 732 -25.55 -7.42 15.90
N ASP A 733 -25.73 -6.08 15.85
CA ASP A 733 -24.64 -5.12 16.05
C ASP A 733 -23.87 -5.37 17.36
N GLY A 734 -22.56 -5.44 17.24
CA GLY A 734 -21.65 -5.67 18.37
C GLY A 734 -21.71 -7.08 18.97
N GLU A 735 -22.53 -7.99 18.40
CA GLU A 735 -22.62 -9.38 18.86
C GLU A 735 -21.39 -10.17 18.40
N THR A 736 -20.96 -11.11 19.22
CA THR A 736 -19.85 -12.03 18.95
C THR A 736 -20.32 -13.48 19.14
N LEU A 737 -20.06 -14.30 18.12
CA LEU A 737 -20.17 -15.74 18.20
C LEU A 737 -18.78 -16.33 18.49
N SER A 738 -18.63 -17.01 19.63
CA SER A 738 -17.42 -17.76 19.96
C SER A 738 -17.68 -19.25 19.73
N LEU A 739 -16.87 -19.86 18.86
CA LEU A 739 -17.04 -21.28 18.49
C LEU A 739 -16.27 -22.22 19.42
N ILE A 740 -15.27 -21.71 20.15
CA ILE A 740 -14.41 -22.48 21.06
C ILE A 740 -14.11 -21.66 22.31
#